data_9e7893d86f298f4e3fb552cefe3acf9d
#
_entry.id   9e7893d86f298f4e3fb552cefe3acf9d
#
_cell.length_a   1.000
_cell.length_b   1.000
_cell.length_c   1.000
_cell.angle_alpha   90.00
_cell.angle_beta   90.00
_cell.angle_gamma   90.00
#
_symmetry.space_group_name_H-M   'P 1'
#
loop_
_entity.id
_entity.type
_entity.pdbx_description
1 polymer ?
#
loop_
_entity_poly.entity_id
_entity_poly.type
_entity_poly.pdbx_seq_one_letter_code
_entity_poly.pdbx_strand_id
1 'polypeptide(L)'
;MLAATPAHAANITANPGFEDGLTGWTCSASSGATAVSSPVHGGSKALQATPAGSDTARCSQVVPVKPNSSYSLSAWVRGGYVFLGASGTGTTDTSTWASSPSAYTQLSRTFTTGAATTSVTIHVNGWYGQGAYQADDIVLDGPPGAGQAPPAPTGLTGTGTVTTATLKWNAVEGATGYTVYRNGAKVATVTGTAHTENPQPGTYDYQVTASNAAGESPRSAAVPVTVGNDQPPPPPAPTGLTGGVGGLSVALKWNASAGATGYTVYRDGAKVATVTGAAHTDNTPAAGTYAYHVKAFHQTGVESGASNTVTVRTVSDPPAGGRLLVGYLHASFANGSGYVRMADVPGEWDVINLSFGEPTSVTSGDIRFTRCPATECPNVESEADFTAAIKAKQAAGKKVLISIGGQNGQVQLTTAAARDAFVRSVSAIIDRYGLDGLDIDFEGHSLYLDNGDTSLSNPTTPVIVNLIAALKTLKARYGAKFVLTMAPETFFVQLGYQFYGPGPNGAADRRAASYLPVIHAMRNDLTLLHVQDYNSGPIKGLDDQFHTMGTHDFHVAMTDMLLAGFPIMGNPNNVFPALRQEQVAIGLPAAPWAGNGFTTVAEVHKAFDCLAKGVNCGPYKPKGVYPNLRGLMTWSINWDKYNGFEFSRNHRAYLDRLG
;
A
#
# COMPACT_ATOMS: atom_id res chain seq x y z
N MET A 1 18.31 -48.39 -26.96
CA MET A 1 18.06 -48.94 -25.62
C MET A 1 18.44 -47.86 -24.63
N LEU A 2 17.46 -47.09 -24.15
CA LEU A 2 17.69 -46.21 -23.00
C LEU A 2 17.70 -47.11 -21.75
N ALA A 3 18.80 -47.06 -21.00
CA ALA A 3 18.90 -47.71 -19.71
C ALA A 3 17.86 -47.10 -18.78
N ALA A 4 16.99 -47.93 -18.22
CA ALA A 4 16.09 -47.49 -17.16
C ALA A 4 16.94 -47.04 -15.96
N THR A 5 16.74 -45.82 -15.52
CA THR A 5 17.27 -45.35 -14.23
C THR A 5 16.72 -46.25 -13.13
N PRO A 6 17.56 -46.78 -12.22
CA PRO A 6 17.07 -47.61 -11.12
C PRO A 6 16.06 -46.80 -10.29
N ALA A 7 14.92 -47.43 -10.01
CA ALA A 7 13.94 -46.88 -9.08
C ALA A 7 14.66 -46.54 -7.75
N HIS A 8 14.53 -45.31 -7.27
CA HIS A 8 15.00 -44.95 -5.93
C HIS A 8 14.29 -45.88 -4.92
N ALA A 9 15.06 -46.69 -4.25
CA ALA A 9 14.58 -47.43 -3.11
C ALA A 9 14.23 -46.44 -2.00
N ALA A 10 13.20 -46.71 -1.21
CA ALA A 10 12.71 -45.76 -0.22
C ALA A 10 13.39 -45.96 1.13
N ASN A 11 13.44 -44.91 1.94
CA ASN A 11 13.99 -44.93 3.30
C ASN A 11 13.28 -46.00 4.17
N ILE A 12 14.02 -46.98 4.69
CA ILE A 12 13.52 -48.01 5.61
C ILE A 12 13.87 -47.76 7.06
N THR A 13 14.39 -46.58 7.42
CA THR A 13 14.68 -46.12 8.79
C THR A 13 13.39 -45.71 9.48
N ALA A 14 13.15 -46.14 10.72
CA ALA A 14 12.04 -45.62 11.53
C ALA A 14 12.41 -44.28 12.13
N ASN A 15 11.46 -43.32 12.17
CA ASN A 15 11.60 -41.96 12.74
C ASN A 15 12.93 -41.27 12.32
N PRO A 16 13.17 -41.09 11.02
CA PRO A 16 14.47 -40.67 10.49
C PRO A 16 14.84 -39.21 10.86
N GLY A 17 13.86 -38.33 11.06
CA GLY A 17 14.03 -36.91 11.45
C GLY A 17 13.75 -36.65 12.93
N PHE A 18 13.60 -37.70 13.76
CA PHE A 18 13.37 -37.58 15.21
C PHE A 18 12.09 -36.82 15.58
N GLU A 19 11.11 -36.69 14.69
CA GLU A 19 9.86 -35.95 14.92
C GLU A 19 9.06 -36.52 16.12
N ASP A 20 9.12 -37.86 16.33
CA ASP A 20 8.54 -38.58 17.47
C ASP A 20 9.56 -38.80 18.62
N GLY A 21 10.43 -37.81 18.85
CA GLY A 21 11.50 -37.93 19.84
C GLY A 21 12.51 -39.00 19.46
N LEU A 22 12.91 -39.84 20.41
CA LEU A 22 13.86 -40.95 20.17
C LEU A 22 13.18 -42.29 19.87
N THR A 23 11.89 -42.29 19.52
CA THR A 23 11.13 -43.52 19.21
C THR A 23 11.82 -44.31 18.09
N GLY A 24 12.08 -45.59 18.35
CA GLY A 24 12.81 -46.49 17.39
C GLY A 24 14.32 -46.39 17.45
N TRP A 25 14.90 -45.50 18.23
CA TRP A 25 16.35 -45.35 18.43
C TRP A 25 16.76 -45.73 19.85
N THR A 26 17.88 -46.39 19.97
CA THR A 26 18.51 -46.73 21.27
C THR A 26 19.81 -45.95 21.38
N CYS A 27 19.90 -45.11 22.40
CA CYS A 27 21.09 -44.31 22.66
C CYS A 27 21.80 -44.80 23.93
N SER A 28 23.14 -44.60 24.02
CA SER A 28 23.89 -44.91 25.23
C SER A 28 23.41 -44.09 26.42
N ALA A 29 23.39 -44.69 27.61
CA ALA A 29 22.77 -44.12 28.81
C ALA A 29 23.40 -42.80 29.26
N SER A 30 24.70 -42.61 29.03
CA SER A 30 25.46 -41.41 29.39
C SER A 30 25.43 -40.33 28.28
N SER A 31 24.77 -40.56 27.16
CA SER A 31 24.79 -39.67 25.99
C SER A 31 24.03 -38.35 26.17
N GLY A 32 23.11 -38.24 27.13
CA GLY A 32 22.19 -37.11 27.26
C GLY A 32 21.39 -36.88 25.97
N ALA A 33 21.13 -37.95 25.22
CA ALA A 33 20.45 -37.88 23.92
C ALA A 33 19.02 -37.36 24.07
N THR A 34 18.64 -36.40 23.22
CA THR A 34 17.32 -35.81 23.20
C THR A 34 16.97 -35.33 21.78
N ALA A 35 15.69 -35.21 21.48
CA ALA A 35 15.22 -34.54 20.29
C ALA A 35 15.06 -33.05 20.57
N VAL A 36 15.81 -32.22 19.84
CA VAL A 36 15.82 -30.76 19.98
C VAL A 36 15.05 -30.11 18.83
N SER A 37 14.45 -28.93 19.06
CA SER A 37 13.69 -28.18 18.06
C SER A 37 14.51 -27.10 17.33
N SER A 38 15.79 -26.95 17.70
CA SER A 38 16.72 -26.02 17.03
C SER A 38 18.16 -26.34 17.43
N PRO A 39 19.11 -26.30 16.47
CA PRO A 39 18.89 -26.25 15.03
C PRO A 39 18.43 -27.60 14.48
N VAL A 40 17.60 -27.59 13.43
CA VAL A 40 17.14 -28.76 12.67
C VAL A 40 17.57 -28.64 11.22
N HIS A 41 17.70 -29.76 10.49
CA HIS A 41 17.92 -29.77 9.05
C HIS A 41 16.59 -29.85 8.31
N GLY A 42 15.73 -30.78 8.67
CA GLY A 42 14.36 -30.96 8.15
C GLY A 42 13.33 -31.02 9.28
N GLY A 43 12.06 -30.89 8.94
CA GLY A 43 10.98 -31.00 9.93
C GLY A 43 11.04 -30.03 11.10
N SER A 44 10.75 -30.51 12.32
CA SER A 44 10.66 -29.72 13.54
C SER A 44 11.59 -30.21 14.68
N LYS A 45 12.26 -31.37 14.49
CA LYS A 45 13.14 -32.01 15.47
C LYS A 45 14.42 -32.54 14.84
N ALA A 46 15.46 -32.64 15.67
CA ALA A 46 16.72 -33.31 15.34
C ALA A 46 17.29 -33.99 16.58
N LEU A 47 18.06 -35.05 16.41
CA LEU A 47 18.83 -35.67 17.50
C LEU A 47 19.93 -34.72 17.97
N GLN A 48 20.07 -34.55 19.28
CA GLN A 48 21.28 -34.02 19.94
C GLN A 48 21.78 -35.01 20.97
N ALA A 49 23.09 -35.30 20.96
CA ALA A 49 23.72 -36.11 21.98
C ALA A 49 25.13 -35.59 22.29
N THR A 50 25.61 -35.86 23.49
CA THR A 50 26.89 -35.33 23.97
C THR A 50 27.77 -36.48 24.47
N PRO A 51 28.94 -36.73 23.87
CA PRO A 51 29.93 -37.69 24.37
C PRO A 51 30.36 -37.34 25.80
N ALA A 52 30.47 -38.34 26.67
CA ALA A 52 30.86 -38.17 28.07
C ALA A 52 31.83 -39.26 28.52
N GLY A 53 32.97 -38.88 29.09
CA GLY A 53 34.01 -39.83 29.49
C GLY A 53 34.51 -40.64 28.28
N SER A 54 34.40 -41.95 28.35
CA SER A 54 34.75 -42.88 27.26
C SER A 54 33.54 -43.24 26.38
N ASP A 55 32.35 -42.69 26.68
CA ASP A 55 31.13 -42.90 25.85
C ASP A 55 31.10 -41.92 24.67
N THR A 56 30.93 -42.45 23.48
CA THR A 56 30.83 -41.69 22.24
C THR A 56 29.41 -41.17 21.99
N ALA A 57 28.50 -41.31 22.94
CA ALA A 57 27.08 -40.93 22.81
C ALA A 57 26.40 -41.57 21.57
N ARG A 58 26.59 -42.86 21.40
CA ARG A 58 26.07 -43.60 20.25
C ARG A 58 24.57 -43.77 20.34
N CYS A 59 23.84 -43.36 19.27
CA CYS A 59 22.44 -43.68 19.00
C CYS A 59 22.38 -44.65 17.82
N SER A 60 21.61 -45.72 17.97
CA SER A 60 21.55 -46.78 16.97
C SER A 60 20.13 -47.33 16.77
N GLN A 61 19.87 -47.91 15.58
CA GLN A 61 18.63 -48.57 15.25
C GLN A 61 18.95 -49.89 14.54
N VAL A 62 18.27 -50.99 14.92
CA VAL A 62 18.34 -52.23 14.21
C VAL A 62 17.29 -52.21 13.10
N VAL A 63 17.71 -52.35 11.87
CA VAL A 63 16.83 -52.28 10.69
C VAL A 63 16.84 -53.65 9.97
N PRO A 64 15.69 -54.29 9.78
CA PRO A 64 15.59 -55.49 8.96
C PRO A 64 15.98 -55.20 7.49
N VAL A 65 16.81 -56.06 6.93
CA VAL A 65 17.35 -55.91 5.57
C VAL A 65 17.22 -57.21 4.75
N LYS A 66 17.28 -57.09 3.46
CA LYS A 66 17.28 -58.23 2.54
C LYS A 66 18.72 -58.72 2.36
N PRO A 67 18.99 -60.05 2.42
CA PRO A 67 20.29 -60.61 2.10
C PRO A 67 20.76 -60.30 0.68
N ASN A 68 22.08 -60.25 0.48
CA ASN A 68 22.74 -60.01 -0.82
C ASN A 68 22.23 -58.74 -1.53
N SER A 69 21.96 -57.67 -0.79
CA SER A 69 21.37 -56.45 -1.32
C SER A 69 22.22 -55.25 -1.00
N SER A 70 22.21 -54.25 -1.89
CA SER A 70 22.93 -53.00 -1.71
C SER A 70 22.08 -51.96 -1.00
N TYR A 71 22.69 -51.20 -0.08
CA TYR A 71 22.07 -50.13 0.70
C TYR A 71 22.91 -48.89 0.63
N SER A 72 22.21 -47.71 0.69
CA SER A 72 22.83 -46.42 0.87
C SER A 72 22.37 -45.83 2.20
N LEU A 73 23.32 -45.55 3.11
CA LEU A 73 23.06 -44.91 4.39
C LEU A 73 23.52 -43.46 4.30
N SER A 74 22.67 -42.49 4.63
CA SER A 74 23.02 -41.08 4.72
C SER A 74 22.38 -40.43 5.93
N ALA A 75 22.96 -39.30 6.37
CA ALA A 75 22.42 -38.46 7.44
C ALA A 75 22.95 -37.03 7.28
N TRP A 76 22.20 -36.04 7.74
CA TRP A 76 22.67 -34.68 7.91
C TRP A 76 23.17 -34.50 9.35
N VAL A 77 24.43 -34.06 9.49
CA VAL A 77 25.11 -33.99 10.78
C VAL A 77 25.79 -32.63 11.00
N ARG A 78 25.92 -32.23 12.27
CA ARG A 78 26.73 -31.07 12.69
C ARG A 78 27.24 -31.24 14.11
N GLY A 79 28.21 -30.42 14.56
CA GLY A 79 28.77 -30.45 15.90
C GLY A 79 30.05 -31.27 15.98
N GLY A 80 30.47 -31.63 17.19
CA GLY A 80 31.81 -32.22 17.41
C GLY A 80 31.95 -33.63 16.86
N TYR A 81 32.87 -33.88 15.91
CA TYR A 81 33.24 -35.16 15.31
C TYR A 81 32.14 -36.21 15.24
N VAL A 82 31.28 -36.11 14.20
CA VAL A 82 30.11 -36.96 14.05
C VAL A 82 30.40 -38.10 13.10
N PHE A 83 30.11 -39.34 13.52
CA PHE A 83 30.24 -40.56 12.77
C PHE A 83 28.86 -41.10 12.36
N LEU A 84 28.76 -41.61 11.15
CA LEU A 84 27.62 -42.34 10.65
C LEU A 84 28.09 -43.71 10.15
N GLY A 85 27.45 -44.79 10.57
CA GLY A 85 27.89 -46.14 10.16
C GLY A 85 26.82 -47.20 10.21
N ALA A 86 27.12 -48.32 9.59
CA ALA A 86 26.35 -49.56 9.65
C ALA A 86 27.25 -50.72 10.07
N SER A 87 26.76 -51.55 10.97
CA SER A 87 27.43 -52.72 11.48
C SER A 87 26.53 -53.97 11.39
N GLY A 88 27.16 -55.16 11.43
CA GLY A 88 26.45 -56.41 11.24
C GLY A 88 26.03 -56.64 9.79
N THR A 89 26.73 -56.04 8.86
CA THR A 89 26.37 -56.12 7.42
C THR A 89 26.58 -57.53 6.83
N GLY A 90 27.31 -58.39 7.52
CA GLY A 90 27.64 -59.73 7.00
C GLY A 90 28.67 -59.72 5.87
N THR A 91 29.21 -58.58 5.56
CA THR A 91 30.34 -58.30 4.70
C THR A 91 31.32 -57.40 5.46
N THR A 92 31.65 -56.23 4.96
CA THR A 92 32.50 -55.28 5.64
C THR A 92 31.63 -54.16 6.27
N ASP A 93 31.65 -54.04 7.59
CA ASP A 93 30.99 -52.94 8.29
C ASP A 93 31.57 -51.60 7.83
N THR A 94 30.75 -50.60 7.74
CA THR A 94 31.12 -49.29 7.14
C THR A 94 30.86 -48.14 8.07
N SER A 95 31.71 -47.10 8.00
CA SER A 95 31.46 -45.83 8.65
C SER A 95 32.08 -44.66 7.88
N THR A 96 31.56 -43.49 8.11
CA THR A 96 32.10 -42.22 7.63
C THR A 96 31.94 -41.17 8.72
N TRP A 97 32.64 -40.06 8.60
CA TRP A 97 32.60 -39.02 9.65
C TRP A 97 32.90 -37.62 9.11
N ALA A 98 32.50 -36.61 9.86
CA ALA A 98 32.84 -35.20 9.64
C ALA A 98 33.52 -34.61 10.86
N SER A 99 34.56 -33.80 10.62
CA SER A 99 35.30 -33.13 11.67
C SER A 99 34.65 -31.79 12.04
N SER A 100 33.82 -31.79 13.06
CA SER A 100 33.22 -30.57 13.67
C SER A 100 32.56 -29.60 12.69
N PRO A 101 31.65 -30.03 11.83
CA PRO A 101 30.95 -29.12 10.92
C PRO A 101 30.10 -28.13 11.74
N SER A 102 30.21 -26.83 11.45
CA SER A 102 29.44 -25.77 12.10
C SER A 102 28.02 -25.65 11.53
N ALA A 103 27.80 -26.13 10.30
CA ALA A 103 26.50 -26.24 9.64
C ALA A 103 26.19 -27.70 9.34
N TYR A 104 24.92 -28.04 9.09
CA TYR A 104 24.55 -29.38 8.66
C TYR A 104 25.29 -29.76 7.39
N THR A 105 25.96 -30.91 7.44
CA THR A 105 26.74 -31.51 6.36
C THR A 105 26.25 -32.92 6.15
N GLN A 106 26.04 -33.35 4.91
CA GLN A 106 25.59 -34.70 4.62
C GLN A 106 26.74 -35.70 4.65
N LEU A 107 26.59 -36.75 5.45
CA LEU A 107 27.41 -37.96 5.38
C LEU A 107 26.68 -39.01 4.58
N SER A 108 27.40 -39.79 3.82
CA SER A 108 26.83 -40.90 3.04
C SER A 108 27.82 -42.04 2.89
N ARG A 109 27.32 -43.30 2.93
CA ARG A 109 28.05 -44.53 2.66
C ARG A 109 27.13 -45.60 2.05
N THR A 110 27.67 -46.39 1.16
CA THR A 110 27.03 -47.59 0.63
C THR A 110 27.65 -48.85 1.24
N PHE A 111 26.84 -49.89 1.38
CA PHE A 111 27.30 -51.24 1.77
C PHE A 111 26.40 -52.32 1.11
N THR A 112 26.87 -53.57 1.15
CA THR A 112 26.12 -54.71 0.68
C THR A 112 25.96 -55.72 1.81
N THR A 113 24.78 -56.29 1.98
CA THR A 113 24.51 -57.32 2.98
C THR A 113 25.00 -58.68 2.56
N GLY A 114 25.47 -59.47 3.51
CA GLY A 114 25.87 -60.87 3.28
C GLY A 114 24.69 -61.81 3.01
N ALA A 115 24.98 -63.02 2.56
CA ALA A 115 23.97 -63.99 2.18
C ALA A 115 23.02 -64.45 3.29
N ALA A 116 23.45 -64.33 4.55
CA ALA A 116 22.64 -64.68 5.74
C ALA A 116 22.19 -63.46 6.55
N THR A 117 22.44 -62.21 6.09
CA THR A 117 22.18 -61.00 6.82
C THR A 117 20.70 -60.58 6.67
N THR A 118 19.94 -60.67 7.74
CA THR A 118 18.53 -60.26 7.80
C THR A 118 18.25 -58.99 8.55
N SER A 119 19.26 -58.43 9.20
CA SER A 119 19.21 -57.11 9.86
C SER A 119 20.59 -56.47 9.92
N VAL A 120 20.63 -55.16 9.97
CA VAL A 120 21.85 -54.36 10.23
C VAL A 120 21.57 -53.37 11.35
N THR A 121 22.65 -52.95 12.05
CA THR A 121 22.55 -51.87 13.02
C THR A 121 23.14 -50.60 12.42
N ILE A 122 22.29 -49.65 12.08
CA ILE A 122 22.74 -48.27 11.71
C ILE A 122 22.98 -47.46 12.98
N HIS A 123 23.92 -46.55 12.91
CA HIS A 123 24.25 -45.73 14.07
C HIS A 123 24.82 -44.37 13.69
N VAL A 124 24.62 -43.40 14.60
CA VAL A 124 25.29 -42.12 14.62
C VAL A 124 25.92 -41.93 15.99
N ASN A 125 27.15 -41.38 16.07
CA ASN A 125 27.84 -41.14 17.33
C ASN A 125 28.84 -39.99 17.20
N GLY A 126 29.19 -39.38 18.33
CA GLY A 126 30.27 -38.43 18.40
C GLY A 126 31.62 -39.12 18.70
N TRP A 127 32.59 -38.35 19.16
CA TRP A 127 33.90 -38.83 19.62
C TRP A 127 34.18 -38.37 21.06
N TYR A 128 34.72 -39.21 21.87
CA TYR A 128 35.00 -38.89 23.27
C TYR A 128 35.91 -37.63 23.39
N GLY A 129 35.64 -36.82 24.40
CA GLY A 129 36.33 -35.56 24.61
C GLY A 129 35.92 -34.43 23.66
N GLN A 130 34.91 -34.65 22.82
CA GLN A 130 34.35 -33.66 21.91
C GLN A 130 33.01 -33.10 22.46
N GLY A 131 32.54 -31.96 21.90
CA GLY A 131 31.26 -31.36 22.24
C GLY A 131 30.06 -32.13 21.69
N ALA A 132 28.88 -31.62 21.97
CA ALA A 132 27.63 -32.17 21.45
C ALA A 132 27.63 -32.23 19.92
N TYR A 133 27.00 -33.28 19.39
CA TYR A 133 26.68 -33.39 18.00
C TYR A 133 25.16 -33.43 17.78
N GLN A 134 24.73 -33.13 16.55
CA GLN A 134 23.37 -33.26 16.10
C GLN A 134 23.33 -34.08 14.82
N ALA A 135 22.24 -34.84 14.66
CA ALA A 135 21.95 -35.61 13.44
C ALA A 135 20.47 -35.52 13.11
N ASP A 136 20.17 -35.49 11.80
CA ASP A 136 18.84 -35.34 11.29
C ASP A 136 18.70 -36.05 9.93
N ASP A 137 17.45 -36.30 9.50
CA ASP A 137 17.13 -36.91 8.21
C ASP A 137 17.99 -38.15 7.89
N ILE A 138 18.03 -39.13 8.81
CA ILE A 138 18.80 -40.36 8.63
C ILE A 138 18.06 -41.28 7.68
N VAL A 139 18.68 -41.62 6.57
CA VAL A 139 18.11 -42.44 5.49
C VAL A 139 18.91 -43.71 5.32
N LEU A 140 18.27 -44.87 5.47
CA LEU A 140 18.75 -46.13 4.91
C LEU A 140 17.89 -46.51 3.71
N ASP A 141 18.45 -46.35 2.54
CA ASP A 141 17.80 -46.56 1.26
C ASP A 141 18.18 -47.95 0.70
N GLY A 142 17.17 -48.78 0.43
CA GLY A 142 17.36 -50.12 -0.06
C GLY A 142 16.13 -51.04 0.13
N PRO A 143 16.19 -52.28 -0.31
CA PRO A 143 15.04 -53.20 -0.22
C PRO A 143 14.73 -53.58 1.24
N PRO A 144 13.45 -53.56 1.68
CA PRO A 144 13.07 -53.93 3.03
C PRO A 144 13.33 -55.41 3.32
N GLY A 145 13.67 -55.73 4.58
CA GLY A 145 13.83 -57.11 5.07
C GLY A 145 12.51 -57.86 5.26
N ALA A 146 12.60 -59.19 5.42
CA ALA A 146 11.43 -59.98 5.74
C ALA A 146 10.81 -59.57 7.08
N GLY A 147 9.49 -59.49 7.16
CA GLY A 147 8.77 -59.10 8.36
C GLY A 147 8.68 -57.59 8.62
N GLN A 148 9.06 -56.78 7.66
CA GLN A 148 8.88 -55.32 7.69
C GLN A 148 7.79 -54.89 6.72
N ALA A 149 7.00 -53.91 7.11
CA ALA A 149 6.04 -53.25 6.19
C ALA A 149 6.83 -52.57 5.05
N PRO A 150 6.26 -52.51 3.82
CA PRO A 150 6.90 -51.83 2.72
C PRO A 150 7.14 -50.33 3.02
N PRO A 151 8.09 -49.68 2.35
CA PRO A 151 8.23 -48.22 2.43
C PRO A 151 7.07 -47.52 1.70
N ALA A 152 6.93 -46.22 1.96
CA ALA A 152 5.93 -45.38 1.30
C ALA A 152 6.11 -45.35 -0.22
N PRO A 153 5.04 -45.43 -1.03
CA PRO A 153 5.12 -45.27 -2.47
C PRO A 153 5.69 -43.92 -2.89
N THR A 154 6.53 -43.92 -3.91
CA THR A 154 7.13 -42.72 -4.52
C THR A 154 6.60 -42.50 -5.94
N GLY A 155 6.82 -41.29 -6.48
CA GLY A 155 6.46 -40.98 -7.86
C GLY A 155 4.93 -40.98 -8.10
N LEU A 156 4.13 -40.74 -7.05
CA LEU A 156 2.70 -40.55 -7.23
C LEU A 156 2.44 -39.37 -8.15
N THR A 157 1.67 -39.60 -9.20
CA THR A 157 1.16 -38.58 -10.13
C THR A 157 -0.33 -38.79 -10.33
N GLY A 158 -1.06 -37.68 -10.59
CA GLY A 158 -2.48 -37.74 -10.84
C GLY A 158 -2.88 -36.86 -12.02
N THR A 159 -3.81 -37.34 -12.83
CA THR A 159 -4.43 -36.59 -13.93
C THR A 159 -5.95 -36.64 -13.78
N GLY A 160 -6.62 -35.49 -13.89
CA GLY A 160 -8.07 -35.39 -13.90
C GLY A 160 -8.63 -35.14 -15.30
N THR A 161 -9.80 -35.67 -15.56
CA THR A 161 -10.65 -35.34 -16.72
C THR A 161 -11.99 -34.79 -16.24
N VAL A 162 -12.96 -34.64 -17.14
CA VAL A 162 -14.33 -34.24 -16.79
C VAL A 162 -14.97 -35.14 -15.74
N THR A 163 -14.69 -36.42 -15.77
CA THR A 163 -15.35 -37.43 -14.92
C THR A 163 -14.40 -38.35 -14.18
N THR A 164 -13.11 -38.35 -14.50
CA THR A 164 -12.17 -39.36 -13.96
C THR A 164 -10.98 -38.70 -13.28
N ALA A 165 -10.50 -39.33 -12.20
CA ALA A 165 -9.16 -39.12 -11.64
C ALA A 165 -8.33 -40.41 -11.92
N THR A 166 -7.18 -40.26 -12.57
CA THR A 166 -6.25 -41.36 -12.84
C THR A 166 -4.95 -41.10 -12.10
N LEU A 167 -4.53 -42.10 -11.32
CA LEU A 167 -3.33 -42.05 -10.48
C LEU A 167 -2.33 -43.10 -10.95
N LYS A 168 -1.04 -42.80 -10.87
CA LYS A 168 0.06 -43.73 -11.11
C LYS A 168 1.17 -43.49 -10.10
N TRP A 169 1.86 -44.53 -9.69
CA TRP A 169 3.00 -44.47 -8.76
C TRP A 169 4.03 -45.55 -9.10
N ASN A 170 5.20 -45.46 -8.50
CA ASN A 170 6.26 -46.43 -8.68
C ASN A 170 5.95 -47.71 -7.90
N ALA A 171 6.31 -48.86 -8.46
CA ALA A 171 6.25 -50.13 -7.75
C ALA A 171 7.13 -50.09 -6.49
N VAL A 172 6.62 -50.61 -5.38
CA VAL A 172 7.34 -50.67 -4.10
C VAL A 172 7.78 -52.12 -3.88
N GLU A 173 9.08 -52.34 -3.67
CA GLU A 173 9.62 -53.68 -3.43
C GLU A 173 9.05 -54.25 -2.13
N GLY A 174 8.64 -55.51 -2.15
CA GLY A 174 8.01 -56.19 -1.03
C GLY A 174 6.54 -55.85 -0.79
N ALA A 175 5.92 -54.99 -1.60
CA ALA A 175 4.48 -54.75 -1.54
C ALA A 175 3.70 -55.84 -2.26
N THR A 176 2.59 -56.27 -1.67
CA THR A 176 1.61 -57.19 -2.25
C THR A 176 0.32 -56.48 -2.64
N GLY A 177 0.15 -55.21 -2.22
CA GLY A 177 -1.00 -54.38 -2.54
C GLY A 177 -0.78 -52.92 -2.15
N TYR A 178 -1.71 -52.07 -2.59
CA TYR A 178 -1.71 -50.63 -2.32
C TYR A 178 -3.09 -50.16 -1.90
N THR A 179 -3.15 -49.21 -1.00
CA THR A 179 -4.39 -48.53 -0.61
C THR A 179 -4.35 -47.07 -1.07
N VAL A 180 -5.39 -46.66 -1.80
CA VAL A 180 -5.54 -45.28 -2.29
C VAL A 180 -6.42 -44.48 -1.34
N TYR A 181 -5.99 -43.27 -1.01
CA TYR A 181 -6.72 -42.32 -0.16
C TYR A 181 -7.04 -41.07 -0.96
N ARG A 182 -8.25 -40.51 -0.75
CA ARG A 182 -8.73 -39.24 -1.27
C ARG A 182 -9.15 -38.36 -0.10
N ASN A 183 -8.55 -37.18 0.05
CA ASN A 183 -8.78 -36.29 1.20
C ASN A 183 -8.67 -37.02 2.54
N GLY A 184 -7.70 -37.92 2.67
CA GLY A 184 -7.47 -38.73 3.87
C GLY A 184 -8.40 -39.94 4.06
N ALA A 185 -9.47 -40.07 3.30
CA ALA A 185 -10.37 -41.25 3.32
C ALA A 185 -9.93 -42.31 2.33
N LYS A 186 -9.94 -43.56 2.75
CA LYS A 186 -9.66 -44.71 1.87
C LYS A 186 -10.74 -44.84 0.79
N VAL A 187 -10.32 -44.92 -0.49
CA VAL A 187 -11.22 -45.06 -1.64
C VAL A 187 -11.03 -46.36 -2.42
N ALA A 188 -9.84 -46.94 -2.39
CA ALA A 188 -9.59 -48.20 -3.08
C ALA A 188 -8.46 -49.02 -2.44
N THR A 189 -8.44 -50.35 -2.74
CA THR A 189 -7.29 -51.21 -2.54
C THR A 189 -7.03 -51.92 -3.89
N VAL A 190 -5.78 -51.85 -4.37
CA VAL A 190 -5.37 -52.38 -5.67
C VAL A 190 -4.07 -53.16 -5.53
N THR A 191 -3.80 -54.06 -6.47
CA THR A 191 -2.53 -54.83 -6.54
C THR A 191 -1.54 -54.22 -7.54
N GLY A 192 -2.02 -53.38 -8.45
CA GLY A 192 -1.20 -52.67 -9.44
C GLY A 192 -0.78 -51.29 -8.97
N THR A 193 0.03 -50.60 -9.77
CA THR A 193 0.60 -49.28 -9.49
C THR A 193 -0.17 -48.13 -10.14
N ALA A 194 -1.45 -48.34 -10.40
CA ALA A 194 -2.36 -47.34 -10.92
C ALA A 194 -3.77 -47.54 -10.38
N HIS A 195 -4.53 -46.42 -10.30
CA HIS A 195 -5.94 -46.43 -9.94
C HIS A 195 -6.67 -45.37 -10.75
N THR A 196 -7.89 -45.67 -11.14
CA THR A 196 -8.79 -44.73 -11.79
C THR A 196 -10.14 -44.78 -11.08
N GLU A 197 -10.69 -43.60 -10.73
CA GLU A 197 -12.04 -43.49 -10.16
C GLU A 197 -12.80 -42.31 -10.77
N ASN A 198 -14.11 -42.25 -10.52
CA ASN A 198 -15.02 -41.24 -11.01
C ASN A 198 -15.63 -40.45 -9.84
N PRO A 199 -14.89 -39.57 -9.18
CA PRO A 199 -15.43 -38.74 -8.12
C PRO A 199 -16.32 -37.64 -8.70
N GLN A 200 -17.14 -37.00 -7.83
CA GLN A 200 -17.86 -35.79 -8.22
C GLN A 200 -16.88 -34.69 -8.65
N PRO A 201 -17.30 -33.69 -9.47
CA PRO A 201 -16.44 -32.58 -9.82
C PRO A 201 -15.85 -31.89 -8.57
N GLY A 202 -14.55 -31.64 -8.57
CA GLY A 202 -13.82 -31.04 -7.46
C GLY A 202 -12.32 -31.30 -7.52
N THR A 203 -11.58 -30.67 -6.63
CA THR A 203 -10.14 -30.92 -6.43
C THR A 203 -9.95 -31.77 -5.18
N TYR A 204 -9.19 -32.84 -5.30
CA TYR A 204 -8.97 -33.84 -4.26
C TYR A 204 -7.48 -34.11 -4.07
N ASP A 205 -7.05 -34.20 -2.82
CA ASP A 205 -5.70 -34.64 -2.46
C ASP A 205 -5.64 -36.18 -2.40
N TYR A 206 -4.80 -36.76 -3.25
CA TYR A 206 -4.60 -38.22 -3.28
C TYR A 206 -3.27 -38.62 -2.64
N GLN A 207 -3.31 -39.69 -1.88
CA GLN A 207 -2.15 -40.37 -1.29
C GLN A 207 -2.29 -41.89 -1.46
N VAL A 208 -1.17 -42.58 -1.44
CA VAL A 208 -1.14 -44.04 -1.58
C VAL A 208 -0.24 -44.65 -0.51
N THR A 209 -0.64 -45.82 0.03
CA THR A 209 0.21 -46.66 0.87
C THR A 209 0.49 -47.96 0.17
N ALA A 210 1.59 -48.64 0.51
CA ALA A 210 1.90 -50.00 0.10
C ALA A 210 1.67 -50.97 1.27
N SER A 211 1.30 -52.20 1.04
CA SER A 211 1.07 -53.21 2.09
C SER A 211 1.61 -54.57 1.72
N ASN A 212 1.98 -55.34 2.75
CA ASN A 212 2.32 -56.76 2.68
C ASN A 212 1.79 -57.46 3.94
N ALA A 213 2.17 -58.73 4.15
CA ALA A 213 1.77 -59.51 5.32
C ALA A 213 2.27 -58.91 6.67
N ALA A 214 3.32 -58.09 6.65
CA ALA A 214 3.88 -57.44 7.85
C ALA A 214 3.18 -56.16 8.22
N GLY A 215 2.44 -55.54 7.30
CA GLY A 215 1.71 -54.29 7.57
C GLY A 215 1.61 -53.34 6.37
N GLU A 216 1.13 -52.12 6.68
CA GLU A 216 0.94 -51.02 5.73
C GLU A 216 2.02 -49.93 5.93
N SER A 217 2.51 -49.36 4.84
CA SER A 217 3.52 -48.32 4.82
C SER A 217 2.95 -46.97 5.33
N PRO A 218 3.82 -45.97 5.64
CA PRO A 218 3.41 -44.59 5.64
C PRO A 218 2.78 -44.17 4.31
N ARG A 219 2.00 -43.06 4.31
CA ARG A 219 1.41 -42.51 3.09
C ARG A 219 2.47 -41.83 2.23
N SER A 220 2.25 -41.84 0.90
CA SER A 220 3.01 -41.02 -0.04
C SER A 220 2.80 -39.52 0.21
N ALA A 221 3.62 -38.67 -0.41
CA ALA A 221 3.28 -37.27 -0.57
C ALA A 221 1.90 -37.12 -1.23
N ALA A 222 1.13 -36.10 -0.83
CA ALA A 222 -0.17 -35.80 -1.40
C ALA A 222 -0.01 -35.20 -2.80
N VAL A 223 -0.90 -35.58 -3.73
CA VAL A 223 -0.97 -35.03 -5.09
C VAL A 223 -2.39 -34.52 -5.34
N PRO A 224 -2.57 -33.21 -5.62
CA PRO A 224 -3.88 -32.68 -5.96
C PRO A 224 -4.29 -33.08 -7.38
N VAL A 225 -5.54 -33.56 -7.54
CA VAL A 225 -6.15 -33.90 -8.83
C VAL A 225 -7.50 -33.25 -8.94
N THR A 226 -7.72 -32.46 -10.01
CA THR A 226 -9.01 -31.83 -10.28
C THR A 226 -9.79 -32.63 -11.31
N VAL A 227 -11.04 -32.95 -10.98
CA VAL A 227 -11.99 -33.65 -11.85
C VAL A 227 -13.16 -32.70 -12.14
N GLY A 228 -13.72 -32.79 -13.34
CA GLY A 228 -14.78 -31.89 -13.77
C GLY A 228 -14.31 -30.66 -14.55
N ASN A 229 -13.08 -30.68 -15.02
CA ASN A 229 -12.48 -29.59 -15.77
C ASN A 229 -12.43 -29.90 -17.28
N ASP A 230 -13.59 -29.85 -17.92
CA ASP A 230 -13.65 -29.67 -19.39
C ASP A 230 -13.62 -28.19 -19.73
N GLN A 231 -12.71 -27.48 -19.06
CA GLN A 231 -12.61 -26.04 -19.20
C GLN A 231 -11.58 -25.72 -20.28
N PRO A 232 -11.99 -25.05 -21.38
CA PRO A 232 -11.02 -24.51 -22.31
C PRO A 232 -9.99 -23.65 -21.55
N PRO A 233 -8.74 -23.59 -21.99
CA PRO A 233 -7.74 -22.76 -21.33
C PRO A 233 -8.26 -21.32 -21.21
N PRO A 234 -7.95 -20.63 -20.09
CA PRO A 234 -8.43 -19.25 -19.89
C PRO A 234 -8.05 -18.38 -21.08
N PRO A 235 -8.83 -17.34 -21.41
CA PRO A 235 -8.47 -16.39 -22.45
C PRO A 235 -7.09 -15.77 -22.16
N PRO A 236 -6.37 -15.24 -23.16
CA PRO A 236 -5.17 -14.45 -22.91
C PRO A 236 -5.45 -13.29 -21.95
N ALA A 237 -4.46 -12.93 -21.14
CA ALA A 237 -4.57 -11.76 -20.26
C ALA A 237 -4.88 -10.49 -21.09
N PRO A 238 -5.76 -9.60 -20.62
CA PRO A 238 -5.99 -8.31 -21.28
C PRO A 238 -4.71 -7.48 -21.32
N THR A 239 -4.53 -6.69 -22.36
CA THR A 239 -3.37 -5.81 -22.54
C THR A 239 -3.80 -4.37 -22.69
N GLY A 240 -2.87 -3.41 -22.55
CA GLY A 240 -3.14 -2.01 -22.83
C GLY A 240 -4.14 -1.37 -21.86
N LEU A 241 -4.24 -1.87 -20.63
CA LEU A 241 -5.08 -1.22 -19.63
C LEU A 241 -4.59 0.20 -19.38
N THR A 242 -5.52 1.16 -19.47
CA THR A 242 -5.35 2.58 -19.17
C THR A 242 -6.48 3.06 -18.25
N GLY A 243 -6.22 4.10 -17.46
CA GLY A 243 -7.20 4.72 -16.57
C GLY A 243 -7.21 6.23 -16.70
N GLY A 244 -8.36 6.81 -17.02
CA GLY A 244 -8.62 8.25 -16.98
C GLY A 244 -9.41 8.60 -15.72
N VAL A 245 -9.06 9.70 -15.03
CA VAL A 245 -9.72 10.11 -13.77
C VAL A 245 -10.58 11.35 -14.01
N GLY A 246 -11.80 11.33 -13.50
CA GLY A 246 -12.70 12.47 -13.37
C GLY A 246 -13.34 12.44 -11.99
N GLY A 247 -12.81 13.23 -11.05
CA GLY A 247 -13.27 13.22 -9.67
C GLY A 247 -13.09 11.85 -8.99
N LEU A 248 -14.15 11.30 -8.46
CA LEU A 248 -14.17 9.94 -7.90
C LEU A 248 -14.39 8.84 -8.96
N SER A 249 -14.61 9.21 -10.23
CA SER A 249 -14.80 8.27 -11.33
C SER A 249 -13.48 7.92 -12.02
N VAL A 250 -13.26 6.63 -12.28
CA VAL A 250 -12.12 6.11 -13.03
C VAL A 250 -12.62 5.40 -14.27
N ALA A 251 -12.37 5.97 -15.44
CA ALA A 251 -12.70 5.37 -16.72
C ALA A 251 -11.55 4.46 -17.18
N LEU A 252 -11.76 3.15 -17.12
CA LEU A 252 -10.81 2.13 -17.53
C LEU A 252 -11.11 1.65 -18.95
N LYS A 253 -10.06 1.44 -19.75
CA LYS A 253 -10.12 0.84 -21.09
C LYS A 253 -8.95 -0.12 -21.29
N TRP A 254 -9.19 -1.20 -22.02
CA TRP A 254 -8.16 -2.20 -22.35
C TRP A 254 -8.42 -2.83 -23.72
N ASN A 255 -7.46 -3.59 -24.22
CA ASN A 255 -7.63 -4.35 -25.47
C ASN A 255 -8.43 -5.62 -25.19
N ALA A 256 -9.39 -5.92 -26.05
CA ALA A 256 -10.17 -7.14 -25.94
C ALA A 256 -9.29 -8.39 -26.08
N SER A 257 -9.53 -9.40 -25.24
CA SER A 257 -8.85 -10.69 -25.26
C SER A 257 -9.61 -11.65 -26.16
N ALA A 258 -8.89 -12.37 -27.02
CA ALA A 258 -9.49 -13.37 -27.91
C ALA A 258 -10.18 -14.48 -27.11
N GLY A 259 -11.42 -14.82 -27.47
CA GLY A 259 -12.22 -15.85 -26.80
C GLY A 259 -12.81 -15.45 -25.44
N ALA A 260 -12.57 -14.23 -24.95
CA ALA A 260 -13.20 -13.74 -23.74
C ALA A 260 -14.69 -13.48 -23.95
N THR A 261 -15.50 -13.89 -22.98
CA THR A 261 -16.94 -13.54 -22.91
C THR A 261 -17.20 -12.42 -21.91
N GLY A 262 -16.21 -12.07 -21.10
CA GLY A 262 -16.27 -10.98 -20.15
C GLY A 262 -14.95 -10.73 -19.44
N TYR A 263 -14.98 -9.72 -18.57
CA TYR A 263 -13.82 -9.26 -17.80
C TYR A 263 -14.20 -9.01 -16.34
N THR A 264 -13.29 -9.36 -15.45
CA THR A 264 -13.37 -8.97 -14.03
C THR A 264 -12.40 -7.83 -13.78
N VAL A 265 -12.91 -6.73 -13.24
CA VAL A 265 -12.13 -5.56 -12.86
C VAL A 265 -11.80 -5.64 -11.39
N TYR A 266 -10.53 -5.43 -11.06
CA TYR A 266 -10.02 -5.41 -9.70
C TYR A 266 -9.48 -4.03 -9.34
N ARG A 267 -9.78 -3.58 -8.12
CA ARG A 267 -9.23 -2.38 -7.48
C ARG A 267 -8.55 -2.82 -6.18
N ASP A 268 -7.25 -2.52 -6.03
CA ASP A 268 -6.43 -2.90 -4.87
C ASP A 268 -6.53 -4.39 -4.51
N GLY A 269 -6.59 -5.24 -5.54
CA GLY A 269 -6.76 -6.68 -5.39
C GLY A 269 -8.18 -7.17 -5.13
N ALA A 270 -9.13 -6.29 -4.81
CA ALA A 270 -10.54 -6.63 -4.62
C ALA A 270 -11.32 -6.51 -5.94
N LYS A 271 -12.19 -7.48 -6.22
CA LYS A 271 -13.11 -7.44 -7.36
C LYS A 271 -14.13 -6.32 -7.18
N VAL A 272 -14.23 -5.41 -8.16
CA VAL A 272 -15.19 -4.29 -8.14
C VAL A 272 -16.25 -4.40 -9.20
N ALA A 273 -15.98 -5.06 -10.33
CA ALA A 273 -16.97 -5.23 -11.38
C ALA A 273 -16.74 -6.49 -12.21
N THR A 274 -17.80 -6.91 -12.90
CA THR A 274 -17.76 -7.86 -14.01
C THR A 274 -18.47 -7.23 -15.20
N VAL A 275 -17.81 -7.18 -16.34
CA VAL A 275 -18.30 -6.53 -17.55
C VAL A 275 -18.10 -7.39 -18.80
N THR A 276 -18.90 -7.19 -19.83
CA THR A 276 -18.75 -7.91 -21.11
C THR A 276 -17.93 -7.14 -22.14
N GLY A 277 -17.81 -5.82 -21.98
CA GLY A 277 -17.03 -4.95 -22.87
C GLY A 277 -15.60 -4.71 -22.36
N ALA A 278 -14.75 -4.18 -23.21
CA ALA A 278 -13.35 -3.86 -22.90
C ALA A 278 -13.17 -2.46 -22.27
N ALA A 279 -14.15 -2.02 -21.50
CA ALA A 279 -14.14 -0.76 -20.76
C ALA A 279 -15.03 -0.85 -19.52
N HIS A 280 -14.70 -0.06 -18.50
CA HIS A 280 -15.49 0.07 -17.28
C HIS A 280 -15.25 1.43 -16.64
N THR A 281 -16.28 2.00 -16.03
CA THR A 281 -16.14 3.17 -15.17
C THR A 281 -16.41 2.74 -13.74
N ASP A 282 -15.39 2.88 -12.89
CA ASP A 282 -15.49 2.61 -11.46
C ASP A 282 -15.63 3.92 -10.70
N ASN A 283 -16.61 3.98 -9.80
CA ASN A 283 -16.80 5.10 -8.89
C ASN A 283 -16.18 4.72 -7.54
N THR A 284 -15.05 5.33 -7.21
CA THR A 284 -14.33 5.02 -5.97
C THR A 284 -15.11 5.53 -4.76
N PRO A 285 -15.08 4.81 -3.61
CA PRO A 285 -15.83 5.21 -2.41
C PRO A 285 -15.25 6.48 -1.75
N ALA A 286 -14.00 6.80 -2.07
CA ALA A 286 -13.25 7.92 -1.49
C ALA A 286 -12.20 8.43 -2.47
N ALA A 287 -11.69 9.64 -2.22
CA ALA A 287 -10.46 10.10 -2.85
C ALA A 287 -9.28 9.26 -2.35
N GLY A 288 -8.43 8.81 -3.26
CA GLY A 288 -7.33 7.92 -2.89
C GLY A 288 -6.52 7.48 -4.10
N THR A 289 -5.44 6.76 -3.83
CA THR A 289 -4.66 6.09 -4.88
C THR A 289 -5.15 4.65 -4.98
N TYR A 290 -5.53 4.22 -6.17
CA TYR A 290 -6.08 2.91 -6.44
C TYR A 290 -5.31 2.23 -7.56
N ALA A 291 -4.97 0.97 -7.36
CA ALA A 291 -4.32 0.12 -8.35
C ALA A 291 -5.37 -0.77 -9.03
N TYR A 292 -5.47 -0.68 -10.35
CA TYR A 292 -6.40 -1.48 -11.13
C TYR A 292 -5.68 -2.50 -11.99
N HIS A 293 -6.25 -3.68 -12.07
CA HIS A 293 -5.95 -4.67 -13.10
C HIS A 293 -7.23 -5.37 -13.55
N VAL A 294 -7.18 -6.01 -14.71
CA VAL A 294 -8.33 -6.67 -15.31
C VAL A 294 -7.93 -8.10 -15.70
N LYS A 295 -8.84 -9.04 -15.52
CA LYS A 295 -8.72 -10.41 -16.01
C LYS A 295 -9.86 -10.71 -16.97
N ALA A 296 -9.57 -11.47 -18.02
CA ALA A 296 -10.57 -11.97 -18.95
C ALA A 296 -11.11 -13.32 -18.47
N PHE A 297 -12.35 -13.65 -18.80
CA PHE A 297 -12.92 -14.98 -18.57
C PHE A 297 -13.81 -15.38 -19.74
N HIS A 298 -14.10 -16.67 -19.89
CA HIS A 298 -15.13 -17.22 -20.76
C HIS A 298 -16.30 -17.83 -19.96
N GLN A 299 -17.30 -18.41 -20.62
CA GLN A 299 -18.56 -18.85 -20.00
C GLN A 299 -18.41 -19.75 -18.76
N THR A 300 -17.30 -20.45 -18.62
CA THR A 300 -17.05 -21.35 -17.49
C THR A 300 -16.49 -20.63 -16.24
N GLY A 301 -16.19 -19.35 -16.33
CA GLY A 301 -15.76 -18.53 -15.18
C GLY A 301 -14.28 -18.58 -14.84
N VAL A 302 -13.45 -19.35 -15.56
CA VAL A 302 -11.99 -19.36 -15.33
C VAL A 302 -11.38 -18.07 -15.84
N GLU A 303 -10.68 -17.36 -14.95
CA GLU A 303 -10.02 -16.11 -15.26
C GLU A 303 -8.62 -16.31 -15.82
N SER A 304 -8.24 -15.42 -16.73
CA SER A 304 -6.90 -15.27 -17.27
C SER A 304 -5.88 -14.79 -16.21
N GLY A 305 -4.62 -14.71 -16.56
CA GLY A 305 -3.65 -13.86 -15.89
C GLY A 305 -4.15 -12.40 -15.86
N ALA A 306 -3.59 -11.60 -14.93
CA ALA A 306 -3.91 -10.17 -14.84
C ALA A 306 -3.31 -9.37 -16.01
N SER A 307 -3.97 -8.29 -16.41
CA SER A 307 -3.41 -7.25 -17.29
C SER A 307 -2.20 -6.56 -16.63
N ASN A 308 -1.59 -5.60 -17.34
CA ASN A 308 -0.77 -4.60 -16.69
C ASN A 308 -1.58 -3.89 -15.59
N THR A 309 -0.91 -3.47 -14.52
CA THR A 309 -1.53 -2.65 -13.48
C THR A 309 -1.44 -1.17 -13.87
N VAL A 310 -2.56 -0.44 -13.71
CA VAL A 310 -2.60 1.01 -13.79
C VAL A 310 -2.91 1.57 -12.41
N THR A 311 -2.06 2.49 -11.93
CA THR A 311 -2.30 3.21 -10.69
C THR A 311 -2.87 4.57 -11.03
N VAL A 312 -4.05 4.86 -10.50
CA VAL A 312 -4.74 6.13 -10.68
C VAL A 312 -5.02 6.76 -9.32
N ARG A 313 -5.15 8.06 -9.32
CA ARG A 313 -5.52 8.79 -8.12
C ARG A 313 -6.80 9.57 -8.33
N THR A 314 -7.81 9.21 -7.57
CA THR A 314 -9.09 9.91 -7.51
C THR A 314 -9.04 11.00 -6.44
N VAL A 315 -9.81 12.03 -6.65
CA VAL A 315 -9.97 13.16 -5.74
C VAL A 315 -11.46 13.36 -5.48
N SER A 316 -11.81 13.76 -4.26
CA SER A 316 -13.17 14.21 -4.01
C SER A 316 -13.37 15.53 -4.75
N ASP A 317 -14.27 15.56 -5.72
CA ASP A 317 -14.74 16.84 -6.21
C ASP A 317 -15.49 17.57 -5.10
N PRO A 318 -15.38 18.91 -5.03
CA PRO A 318 -16.45 19.71 -4.43
C PRO A 318 -17.77 19.33 -5.09
N PRO A 319 -18.94 19.55 -4.44
CA PRO A 319 -20.21 19.08 -4.96
C PRO A 319 -20.35 19.34 -6.46
N ALA A 320 -20.79 18.34 -7.18
CA ALA A 320 -20.91 18.33 -8.62
C ALA A 320 -21.68 19.56 -9.10
N GLY A 321 -21.07 20.31 -9.99
CA GLY A 321 -21.75 21.37 -10.71
C GLY A 321 -21.22 22.78 -10.38
N GLY A 322 -20.61 23.40 -11.38
CA GLY A 322 -20.36 24.82 -11.42
C GLY A 322 -19.07 25.28 -10.74
N ARG A 323 -18.73 26.50 -11.06
CA ARG A 323 -17.57 27.20 -10.51
C ARG A 323 -17.85 27.69 -9.09
N LEU A 324 -16.82 27.68 -8.25
CA LEU A 324 -16.95 28.02 -6.83
C LEU A 324 -16.72 29.49 -6.56
N LEU A 325 -17.51 30.01 -5.63
CA LEU A 325 -17.27 31.28 -4.97
C LEU A 325 -16.94 31.02 -3.50
N VAL A 326 -15.69 31.32 -3.10
CA VAL A 326 -15.17 31.10 -1.75
C VAL A 326 -15.09 32.43 -1.00
N GLY A 327 -15.57 32.47 0.23
CA GLY A 327 -15.50 33.65 1.06
C GLY A 327 -15.06 33.37 2.49
N TYR A 328 -14.29 34.29 3.05
CA TYR A 328 -13.87 34.27 4.45
C TYR A 328 -14.88 35.03 5.31
N LEU A 329 -15.38 34.37 6.35
CA LEU A 329 -16.28 34.98 7.33
C LEU A 329 -15.51 35.36 8.60
N HIS A 330 -15.52 36.61 8.99
CA HIS A 330 -14.95 37.05 10.26
C HIS A 330 -15.80 36.53 11.42
N ALA A 331 -15.49 35.30 11.87
CA ALA A 331 -16.26 34.61 12.89
C ALA A 331 -15.70 34.78 14.30
N SER A 332 -14.38 35.02 14.44
CA SER A 332 -13.69 35.15 15.73
C SER A 332 -13.40 36.61 16.14
N PHE A 333 -13.61 37.57 15.25
CA PHE A 333 -13.31 38.98 15.47
C PHE A 333 -14.23 39.91 14.68
N ALA A 334 -14.24 41.18 15.02
CA ALA A 334 -14.77 42.24 14.19
C ALA A 334 -13.64 43.24 13.81
N ASN A 335 -13.77 43.80 12.62
CA ASN A 335 -12.94 44.92 12.17
C ASN A 335 -13.84 46.02 11.59
N GLY A 336 -13.29 46.97 10.83
CA GLY A 336 -14.07 48.06 10.23
C GLY A 336 -15.20 47.64 9.30
N SER A 337 -15.24 46.39 8.83
CA SER A 337 -16.31 45.82 8.01
C SER A 337 -17.54 45.31 8.81
N GLY A 338 -17.43 45.27 10.14
CA GLY A 338 -18.47 44.78 11.04
C GLY A 338 -18.59 43.26 11.11
N TYR A 339 -19.42 42.78 12.04
CA TYR A 339 -19.70 41.34 12.22
C TYR A 339 -20.88 40.89 11.36
N VAL A 340 -20.78 39.71 10.79
CA VAL A 340 -21.84 39.03 10.03
C VAL A 340 -22.17 37.72 10.68
N ARG A 341 -23.41 37.52 11.15
CA ARG A 341 -23.85 36.23 11.69
C ARG A 341 -23.82 35.15 10.62
N MET A 342 -23.53 33.92 10.99
CA MET A 342 -23.50 32.79 10.07
C MET A 342 -24.82 32.59 9.31
N ALA A 343 -25.96 32.82 9.97
CA ALA A 343 -27.28 32.76 9.34
C ALA A 343 -27.47 33.80 8.23
N ASP A 344 -26.85 34.98 8.38
CA ASP A 344 -27.00 36.13 7.48
C ASP A 344 -26.01 36.10 6.30
N VAL A 345 -25.14 35.11 6.22
CA VAL A 345 -24.24 34.89 5.07
C VAL A 345 -25.09 34.61 3.83
N PRO A 346 -24.91 35.35 2.72
CA PRO A 346 -25.69 35.17 1.50
C PRO A 346 -25.51 33.78 0.87
N GLY A 347 -26.48 33.36 0.05
CA GLY A 347 -26.48 32.06 -0.62
C GLY A 347 -25.51 31.93 -1.81
N GLU A 348 -24.92 33.03 -2.25
CA GLU A 348 -23.95 33.12 -3.34
C GLU A 348 -22.64 32.36 -3.09
N TRP A 349 -22.28 32.18 -1.82
CA TRP A 349 -21.05 31.52 -1.39
C TRP A 349 -21.18 30.00 -1.41
N ASP A 350 -20.26 29.31 -2.06
CA ASP A 350 -20.22 27.86 -2.10
C ASP A 350 -19.33 27.27 -0.99
N VAL A 351 -18.26 27.98 -0.65
CA VAL A 351 -17.37 27.64 0.46
C VAL A 351 -17.24 28.84 1.38
N ILE A 352 -17.44 28.62 2.67
CA ILE A 352 -17.37 29.62 3.73
C ILE A 352 -16.25 29.22 4.68
N ASN A 353 -15.16 30.00 4.70
CA ASN A 353 -14.03 29.80 5.59
C ASN A 353 -14.23 30.64 6.86
N LEU A 354 -14.37 29.99 8.01
CA LEU A 354 -14.49 30.67 9.31
C LEU A 354 -13.12 31.18 9.74
N SER A 355 -12.92 32.51 9.76
CA SER A 355 -11.68 33.16 10.16
C SER A 355 -11.76 33.55 11.63
N PHE A 356 -10.81 33.20 12.49
CA PHE A 356 -9.74 32.24 12.35
C PHE A 356 -9.69 31.33 13.58
N GLY A 357 -9.22 30.09 13.39
CA GLY A 357 -8.61 29.34 14.46
C GLY A 357 -7.17 29.81 14.65
N GLU A 358 -6.80 30.16 15.85
CA GLU A 358 -5.50 30.74 16.20
C GLU A 358 -4.74 29.85 17.18
N PRO A 359 -3.39 29.83 17.13
CA PRO A 359 -2.61 29.06 18.08
C PRO A 359 -2.54 29.74 19.45
N THR A 360 -2.47 28.93 20.52
CA THR A 360 -2.25 29.47 21.88
C THR A 360 -0.85 30.08 22.05
N SER A 361 0.10 29.67 21.24
CA SER A 361 1.38 30.32 20.95
C SER A 361 1.92 29.84 19.61
N VAL A 362 2.82 30.59 19.00
CA VAL A 362 3.34 30.35 17.64
C VAL A 362 3.81 28.91 17.44
N THR A 363 4.42 28.27 18.43
CA THR A 363 5.01 26.94 18.34
C THR A 363 4.24 25.84 19.08
N SER A 364 3.07 26.16 19.69
CA SER A 364 2.31 25.20 20.48
C SER A 364 1.63 24.11 19.63
N GLY A 365 1.23 24.46 18.42
CA GLY A 365 0.33 23.66 17.60
C GLY A 365 -1.09 23.53 18.19
N ASP A 366 -1.37 24.05 19.39
CA ASP A 366 -2.69 24.00 20.02
C ASP A 366 -3.56 25.14 19.50
N ILE A 367 -4.47 24.82 18.60
CA ILE A 367 -5.36 25.76 17.91
C ILE A 367 -6.65 25.93 18.72
N ARG A 368 -7.08 27.19 18.87
CA ARG A 368 -8.34 27.57 19.50
C ARG A 368 -9.20 28.34 18.52
N PHE A 369 -10.47 28.07 18.53
CA PHE A 369 -11.48 28.86 17.83
C PHE A 369 -12.53 29.30 18.83
N THR A 370 -12.66 30.62 18.96
CA THR A 370 -13.68 31.26 19.79
C THR A 370 -14.42 32.25 18.90
N ARG A 371 -15.75 32.21 18.92
CA ARG A 371 -16.54 33.22 18.20
C ARG A 371 -16.26 34.60 18.77
N CYS A 372 -16.46 35.61 17.94
CA CYS A 372 -16.26 37.02 18.35
C CYS A 372 -16.93 37.31 19.71
N PRO A 373 -16.22 37.89 20.67
CA PRO A 373 -16.81 38.22 21.98
C PRO A 373 -17.92 39.27 21.84
N ALA A 374 -18.98 39.18 22.64
CA ALA A 374 -20.11 40.08 22.60
C ALA A 374 -19.72 41.54 22.89
N THR A 375 -18.59 41.78 23.54
CA THR A 375 -18.02 43.13 23.76
C THR A 375 -17.54 43.80 22.48
N GLU A 376 -17.12 43.01 21.49
CA GLU A 376 -16.68 43.48 20.16
C GLU A 376 -17.79 43.34 19.13
N CYS A 377 -18.59 42.27 19.25
CA CYS A 377 -19.66 41.88 18.35
C CYS A 377 -21.00 41.81 19.10
N PRO A 378 -21.66 42.94 19.39
CA PRO A 378 -22.88 42.97 20.23
C PRO A 378 -24.04 42.12 19.68
N ASN A 379 -24.02 41.81 18.37
CA ASN A 379 -25.03 41.02 17.68
C ASN A 379 -24.53 39.58 17.39
N VAL A 380 -23.47 39.10 18.06
CA VAL A 380 -23.01 37.72 17.92
C VAL A 380 -24.09 36.74 18.37
N GLU A 381 -24.36 35.74 17.54
CA GLU A 381 -25.33 34.71 17.85
C GLU A 381 -24.84 33.73 18.92
N SER A 382 -25.76 33.00 19.55
CA SER A 382 -25.40 31.90 20.46
C SER A 382 -24.62 30.80 19.73
N GLU A 383 -23.88 29.96 20.46
CA GLU A 383 -23.18 28.81 19.85
C GLU A 383 -24.15 27.83 19.19
N ALA A 384 -25.32 27.63 19.80
CA ALA A 384 -26.35 26.80 19.26
C ALA A 384 -26.88 27.30 17.91
N ASP A 385 -27.16 28.61 17.83
CA ASP A 385 -27.63 29.25 16.59
C ASP A 385 -26.54 29.24 15.51
N PHE A 386 -25.29 29.52 15.90
CA PHE A 386 -24.15 29.44 14.98
C PHE A 386 -24.00 28.04 14.36
N THR A 387 -24.05 27.02 15.22
CA THR A 387 -23.95 25.61 14.76
C THR A 387 -25.17 25.21 13.92
N ALA A 388 -26.37 25.66 14.28
CA ALA A 388 -27.57 25.41 13.48
C ALA A 388 -27.49 26.09 12.12
N ALA A 389 -26.95 27.33 12.05
CA ALA A 389 -26.74 28.05 10.79
C ALA A 389 -25.70 27.36 9.89
N ILE A 390 -24.60 26.81 10.46
CA ILE A 390 -23.63 25.99 9.72
C ILE A 390 -24.34 24.80 9.07
N LYS A 391 -25.13 24.04 9.83
CA LYS A 391 -25.89 22.89 9.33
C LYS A 391 -26.89 23.28 8.22
N ALA A 392 -27.53 24.44 8.38
CA ALA A 392 -28.45 24.94 7.36
C ALA A 392 -27.73 25.27 6.03
N LYS A 393 -26.53 25.89 6.09
CA LYS A 393 -25.71 26.12 4.91
C LYS A 393 -25.26 24.81 4.26
N GLN A 394 -24.84 23.84 5.05
CA GLN A 394 -24.45 22.51 4.57
C GLN A 394 -25.62 21.77 3.93
N ALA A 395 -26.82 21.84 4.51
CA ALA A 395 -28.05 21.28 3.93
C ALA A 395 -28.42 21.95 2.59
N ALA A 396 -28.03 23.22 2.39
CA ALA A 396 -28.16 23.93 1.12
C ALA A 396 -27.00 23.64 0.13
N GLY A 397 -26.17 22.63 0.41
CA GLY A 397 -25.06 22.20 -0.45
C GLY A 397 -23.77 23.00 -0.29
N LYS A 398 -23.70 23.92 0.67
CA LYS A 398 -22.51 24.75 0.90
C LYS A 398 -21.50 24.00 1.75
N LYS A 399 -20.22 24.40 1.67
CA LYS A 399 -19.14 23.90 2.52
C LYS A 399 -18.74 24.94 3.55
N VAL A 400 -18.55 24.50 4.80
CA VAL A 400 -18.10 25.37 5.89
C VAL A 400 -16.84 24.78 6.49
N LEU A 401 -15.74 25.54 6.43
CA LEU A 401 -14.43 25.13 6.89
C LEU A 401 -13.96 26.02 8.05
N ILE A 402 -13.04 25.52 8.87
CA ILE A 402 -12.25 26.37 9.74
C ILE A 402 -10.98 26.80 9.00
N SER A 403 -10.69 28.09 8.97
CA SER A 403 -9.42 28.62 8.49
C SER A 403 -8.47 28.83 9.66
N ILE A 404 -7.23 28.36 9.51
CA ILE A 404 -6.19 28.47 10.53
C ILE A 404 -5.10 29.40 10.03
N GLY A 405 -4.78 30.41 10.81
CA GLY A 405 -3.71 31.36 10.49
C GLY A 405 -4.19 32.80 10.43
N GLY A 406 -4.05 33.43 9.27
CA GLY A 406 -4.22 34.84 9.04
C GLY A 406 -3.04 35.67 9.59
N GLN A 407 -3.08 36.97 9.36
CA GLN A 407 -1.99 37.89 9.67
C GLN A 407 -1.46 37.79 11.11
N ASN A 408 -2.34 37.55 12.10
CA ASN A 408 -1.98 37.51 13.52
C ASN A 408 -1.86 36.07 14.07
N GLY A 409 -2.31 35.06 13.34
CA GLY A 409 -2.41 33.67 13.79
C GLY A 409 -1.25 32.79 13.34
N GLN A 410 0.00 33.24 13.46
CA GLN A 410 1.18 32.49 12.99
C GLN A 410 1.33 31.14 13.69
N VAL A 411 1.54 30.08 12.91
CA VAL A 411 1.67 28.69 13.38
C VAL A 411 2.96 28.07 12.87
N GLN A 412 3.83 27.63 13.78
CA GLN A 412 5.07 26.92 13.46
C GLN A 412 5.07 25.53 14.09
N LEU A 413 4.86 24.51 13.31
CA LEU A 413 4.89 23.11 13.77
C LEU A 413 6.34 22.59 13.80
N THR A 414 7.16 23.12 14.72
CA THR A 414 8.58 22.82 14.80
C THR A 414 8.89 21.43 15.37
N THR A 415 7.94 20.77 16.03
CA THR A 415 8.12 19.48 16.68
C THR A 415 6.97 18.51 16.39
N ALA A 416 7.20 17.22 16.59
CA ALA A 416 6.15 16.22 16.53
C ALA A 416 5.02 16.47 17.55
N ALA A 417 5.36 16.98 18.75
CA ALA A 417 4.38 17.30 19.77
C ALA A 417 3.46 18.45 19.33
N ALA A 418 4.01 19.50 18.68
CA ALA A 418 3.22 20.60 18.10
C ALA A 418 2.33 20.10 16.95
N ARG A 419 2.85 19.26 16.08
CA ARG A 419 2.06 18.58 15.04
C ARG A 419 0.87 17.81 15.62
N ASP A 420 1.12 16.98 16.63
CA ASP A 420 0.08 16.15 17.24
C ASP A 420 -0.95 17.02 18.01
N ALA A 421 -0.52 18.12 18.62
CA ALA A 421 -1.41 19.11 19.21
C ALA A 421 -2.29 19.77 18.15
N PHE A 422 -1.73 20.14 17.00
CA PHE A 422 -2.46 20.71 15.87
C PHE A 422 -3.54 19.73 15.37
N VAL A 423 -3.19 18.47 15.13
CA VAL A 423 -4.16 17.45 14.69
C VAL A 423 -5.30 17.30 15.72
N ARG A 424 -4.99 17.23 17.02
CA ARG A 424 -6.01 17.07 18.06
C ARG A 424 -6.93 18.29 18.16
N SER A 425 -6.37 19.48 18.22
CA SER A 425 -7.14 20.71 18.43
C SER A 425 -7.99 21.07 17.21
N VAL A 426 -7.43 20.96 16.00
CA VAL A 426 -8.18 21.18 14.75
C VAL A 426 -9.29 20.13 14.60
N SER A 427 -9.02 18.86 14.90
CA SER A 427 -10.08 17.83 14.90
C SER A 427 -11.19 18.17 15.89
N ALA A 428 -10.83 18.62 17.10
CA ALA A 428 -11.84 18.99 18.10
C ALA A 428 -12.73 20.17 17.63
N ILE A 429 -12.18 21.15 16.91
CA ILE A 429 -12.96 22.25 16.32
C ILE A 429 -13.89 21.72 15.22
N ILE A 430 -13.37 20.91 14.29
CA ILE A 430 -14.15 20.32 13.20
C ILE A 430 -15.30 19.48 13.76
N ASP A 431 -15.01 18.61 14.72
CA ASP A 431 -16.00 17.71 15.33
C ASP A 431 -17.05 18.50 16.13
N ARG A 432 -16.66 19.55 16.87
CA ARG A 432 -17.55 20.40 17.67
C ARG A 432 -18.61 21.09 16.83
N TYR A 433 -18.22 21.68 15.72
CA TYR A 433 -19.12 22.47 14.87
C TYR A 433 -19.66 21.67 13.67
N GLY A 434 -19.19 20.44 13.46
CA GLY A 434 -19.57 19.59 12.33
C GLY A 434 -19.12 20.16 10.98
N LEU A 435 -17.88 20.69 10.91
CA LEU A 435 -17.36 21.36 9.71
C LEU A 435 -16.98 20.37 8.61
N ASP A 436 -16.99 20.83 7.36
CA ASP A 436 -16.65 20.01 6.19
C ASP A 436 -15.13 19.84 6.00
N GLY A 437 -14.30 20.62 6.70
CA GLY A 437 -12.85 20.53 6.52
C GLY A 437 -12.06 21.69 7.08
N LEU A 438 -10.91 21.94 6.46
CA LEU A 438 -9.85 22.82 6.91
C LEU A 438 -9.36 23.71 5.77
N ASP A 439 -9.14 24.96 6.07
CA ASP A 439 -8.39 25.90 5.26
C ASP A 439 -7.08 26.29 5.95
N ILE A 440 -5.97 26.33 5.19
CA ILE A 440 -4.64 26.74 5.68
C ILE A 440 -4.31 28.12 5.13
N ASP A 441 -4.34 29.11 6.03
CA ASP A 441 -4.01 30.50 5.76
C ASP A 441 -2.76 30.92 6.56
N PHE A 442 -1.66 30.19 6.39
CA PHE A 442 -0.41 30.39 7.11
C PHE A 442 0.39 31.53 6.50
N GLU A 443 0.29 32.68 7.11
CA GLU A 443 0.98 33.92 6.73
C GLU A 443 2.22 34.21 7.58
N GLY A 444 2.90 35.28 7.26
CA GLY A 444 4.01 35.84 8.04
C GLY A 444 5.20 34.88 8.14
N HIS A 445 5.50 34.43 9.36
CA HIS A 445 6.62 33.51 9.64
C HIS A 445 6.19 32.08 9.92
N SER A 446 4.97 31.68 9.57
CA SER A 446 4.45 30.34 9.83
C SER A 446 5.26 29.27 9.11
N LEU A 447 5.58 29.47 7.84
CA LEU A 447 6.39 28.56 7.03
C LEU A 447 7.71 29.21 6.60
N TYR A 448 8.74 28.39 6.57
CA TYR A 448 10.07 28.74 6.08
C TYR A 448 10.83 27.48 5.66
N LEU A 449 11.95 27.66 4.96
CA LEU A 449 12.86 26.59 4.55
C LEU A 449 14.20 26.74 5.28
N ASP A 450 14.76 25.64 5.79
CA ASP A 450 16.10 25.63 6.37
C ASP A 450 17.17 25.66 5.28
N ASN A 451 18.38 26.07 5.66
CA ASN A 451 19.53 26.08 4.73
C ASN A 451 19.76 24.68 4.16
N GLY A 452 19.84 24.61 2.84
CA GLY A 452 20.06 23.34 2.14
C GLY A 452 18.79 22.53 1.84
N ASP A 453 17.63 22.93 2.34
CA ASP A 453 16.35 22.31 2.00
C ASP A 453 15.85 22.85 0.65
N THR A 454 16.31 22.22 -0.43
CA THR A 454 15.99 22.59 -1.83
C THR A 454 15.04 21.62 -2.51
N SER A 455 14.65 20.54 -1.82
CA SER A 455 13.85 19.47 -2.41
C SER A 455 12.35 19.75 -2.27
N LEU A 456 11.67 19.88 -3.39
CA LEU A 456 10.22 20.00 -3.42
C LEU A 456 9.51 18.72 -2.94
N SER A 457 10.02 17.56 -3.34
CA SER A 457 9.40 16.25 -3.07
C SER A 457 9.79 15.62 -1.74
N ASN A 458 10.96 15.99 -1.20
CA ASN A 458 11.49 15.45 0.04
C ASN A 458 12.01 16.56 0.95
N PRO A 459 11.13 17.47 1.43
CA PRO A 459 11.53 18.55 2.31
C PRO A 459 12.02 18.00 3.65
N THR A 460 12.97 18.70 4.26
CA THR A 460 13.57 18.32 5.54
C THR A 460 13.28 19.33 6.66
N THR A 461 12.81 20.52 6.32
CA THR A 461 12.50 21.57 7.29
C THR A 461 11.33 21.16 8.20
N PRO A 462 11.50 21.18 9.54
CA PRO A 462 10.51 20.64 10.47
C PRO A 462 9.10 21.24 10.33
N VAL A 463 8.96 22.56 10.15
CA VAL A 463 7.65 23.19 10.00
C VAL A 463 6.91 22.72 8.75
N ILE A 464 7.63 22.40 7.68
CA ILE A 464 7.09 21.86 6.43
C ILE A 464 6.69 20.39 6.62
N VAL A 465 7.62 19.56 7.09
CA VAL A 465 7.41 18.11 7.28
C VAL A 465 6.26 17.82 8.24
N ASN A 466 6.21 18.57 9.36
CA ASN A 466 5.16 18.38 10.36
C ASN A 466 3.80 18.87 9.86
N LEU A 467 3.72 19.97 9.11
CA LEU A 467 2.47 20.41 8.50
C LEU A 467 1.95 19.38 7.51
N ILE A 468 2.80 18.88 6.60
CA ILE A 468 2.43 17.83 5.65
C ILE A 468 1.90 16.59 6.39
N ALA A 469 2.59 16.16 7.44
CA ALA A 469 2.18 15.00 8.23
C ALA A 469 0.83 15.24 8.95
N ALA A 470 0.61 16.43 9.50
CA ALA A 470 -0.65 16.82 10.13
C ALA A 470 -1.82 16.78 9.13
N LEU A 471 -1.64 17.39 7.96
CA LEU A 471 -2.66 17.44 6.91
C LEU A 471 -3.02 16.04 6.39
N LYS A 472 -2.01 15.18 6.18
CA LYS A 472 -2.24 13.77 5.81
C LYS A 472 -3.01 13.01 6.88
N THR A 473 -2.70 13.25 8.17
CA THR A 473 -3.40 12.63 9.30
C THR A 473 -4.86 13.06 9.36
N LEU A 474 -5.14 14.37 9.21
CA LEU A 474 -6.50 14.88 9.16
C LEU A 474 -7.28 14.34 7.96
N LYS A 475 -6.65 14.30 6.78
CA LYS A 475 -7.25 13.70 5.58
C LYS A 475 -7.58 12.23 5.76
N ALA A 476 -6.70 11.46 6.40
CA ALA A 476 -6.94 10.06 6.72
C ALA A 476 -8.09 9.88 7.72
N ARG A 477 -8.18 10.77 8.74
CA ARG A 477 -9.22 10.73 9.76
C ARG A 477 -10.62 10.96 9.18
N TYR A 478 -10.79 11.97 8.33
CA TYR A 478 -12.10 12.40 7.83
C TYR A 478 -12.44 11.82 6.43
N GLY A 479 -11.46 11.24 5.75
CA GLY A 479 -11.64 10.53 4.48
C GLY A 479 -12.00 11.45 3.31
N ALA A 480 -12.80 10.91 2.38
CA ALA A 480 -13.13 11.54 1.10
C ALA A 480 -13.88 12.87 1.23
N LYS A 481 -14.74 13.00 2.25
CA LYS A 481 -15.58 14.18 2.44
C LYS A 481 -14.81 15.39 2.96
N PHE A 482 -13.57 15.20 3.41
CA PHE A 482 -12.75 16.26 3.98
C PHE A 482 -12.29 17.24 2.91
N VAL A 483 -12.75 18.46 3.01
CA VAL A 483 -12.35 19.57 2.14
C VAL A 483 -11.09 20.21 2.70
N LEU A 484 -10.02 20.25 1.91
CA LEU A 484 -8.77 20.92 2.25
C LEU A 484 -8.54 22.06 1.27
N THR A 485 -8.44 23.28 1.78
CA THR A 485 -8.08 24.44 0.99
C THR A 485 -6.82 25.12 1.53
N MET A 486 -6.16 25.92 0.70
CA MET A 486 -4.99 26.71 1.10
C MET A 486 -5.06 28.11 0.46
N ALA A 487 -4.69 29.13 1.23
CA ALA A 487 -4.72 30.53 0.82
C ALA A 487 -3.36 31.25 1.00
N PRO A 488 -2.27 30.72 0.47
CA PRO A 488 -0.98 31.39 0.57
C PRO A 488 -0.95 32.72 -0.20
N GLU A 489 -0.12 33.66 0.26
CA GLU A 489 0.26 34.82 -0.55
C GLU A 489 1.16 34.38 -1.75
N THR A 490 1.19 35.20 -2.82
CA THR A 490 2.07 34.99 -3.98
C THR A 490 3.55 34.85 -3.61
N PHE A 491 3.99 35.52 -2.55
CA PHE A 491 5.33 35.44 -1.99
C PHE A 491 5.73 34.01 -1.61
N PHE A 492 4.80 33.24 -1.08
CA PHE A 492 5.05 31.86 -0.64
C PHE A 492 4.90 30.82 -1.74
N VAL A 493 4.47 31.19 -2.94
CA VAL A 493 4.21 30.27 -4.07
C VAL A 493 4.89 30.75 -5.35
N GLN A 494 4.32 31.74 -6.05
CA GLN A 494 4.79 32.15 -7.39
C GLN A 494 6.19 32.78 -7.36
N LEU A 495 6.58 33.39 -6.26
CA LEU A 495 7.95 33.89 -6.09
C LEU A 495 8.99 32.78 -6.26
N GLY A 496 8.61 31.51 -6.12
CA GLY A 496 9.45 30.33 -6.33
C GLY A 496 10.05 30.21 -7.73
N TYR A 497 9.46 30.89 -8.72
CA TYR A 497 10.05 31.02 -10.05
C TYR A 497 11.41 31.74 -10.01
N GLN A 498 11.59 32.69 -9.08
CA GLN A 498 12.83 33.46 -8.92
C GLN A 498 13.62 33.06 -7.67
N PHE A 499 12.95 32.78 -6.54
CA PHE A 499 13.58 32.55 -5.24
C PHE A 499 12.91 31.39 -4.51
N TYR A 500 13.72 30.49 -3.95
CA TYR A 500 13.23 29.35 -3.17
C TYR A 500 14.06 29.20 -1.90
N GLY A 501 13.46 29.56 -0.77
CA GLY A 501 14.13 29.52 0.51
C GLY A 501 15.35 30.45 0.62
N PRO A 502 16.26 30.17 1.57
CA PRO A 502 17.47 30.94 1.75
C PRO A 502 18.42 30.70 0.55
N GLY A 503 18.86 31.80 -0.08
CA GLY A 503 19.83 31.75 -1.15
C GLY A 503 21.20 31.20 -0.74
N PRO A 504 22.14 31.00 -1.70
CA PRO A 504 23.42 30.33 -1.45
C PRO A 504 24.28 30.95 -0.35
N ASN A 505 24.04 32.24 -0.03
CA ASN A 505 24.77 32.98 1.00
C ASN A 505 23.87 33.38 2.19
N GLY A 506 22.67 32.82 2.37
CA GLY A 506 21.76 33.18 3.43
C GLY A 506 21.13 34.58 3.31
N ALA A 507 21.29 35.25 2.17
CA ALA A 507 20.85 36.62 1.93
C ALA A 507 19.38 36.73 1.48
N ALA A 508 18.74 35.61 1.09
CA ALA A 508 17.34 35.57 0.69
C ALA A 508 16.43 35.27 1.90
N ASP A 509 15.19 35.72 1.81
CA ASP A 509 14.18 35.42 2.83
C ASP A 509 13.86 33.92 2.81
N ARG A 510 14.10 33.25 3.93
CA ARG A 510 13.86 31.80 4.06
C ARG A 510 12.40 31.37 3.90
N ARG A 511 11.49 32.34 3.93
CA ARG A 511 10.06 32.11 3.72
C ARG A 511 9.68 32.03 2.23
N ALA A 512 10.55 32.56 1.35
CA ALA A 512 10.28 32.61 -0.09
C ALA A 512 9.87 31.23 -0.62
N ALA A 513 8.68 31.16 -1.21
CA ALA A 513 8.10 29.97 -1.82
C ALA A 513 7.96 28.73 -0.88
N SER A 514 7.90 28.96 0.44
CA SER A 514 7.86 27.87 1.43
C SER A 514 6.58 27.01 1.41
N TYR A 515 5.51 27.45 0.74
CA TYR A 515 4.33 26.61 0.53
C TYR A 515 4.51 25.57 -0.57
N LEU A 516 5.45 25.73 -1.49
CA LEU A 516 5.60 24.83 -2.64
C LEU A 516 5.74 23.36 -2.24
N PRO A 517 6.58 22.95 -1.27
CA PRO A 517 6.68 21.55 -0.86
C PRO A 517 5.40 21.05 -0.18
N VAL A 518 4.65 21.91 0.54
CA VAL A 518 3.37 21.53 1.14
C VAL A 518 2.32 21.27 0.06
N ILE A 519 2.17 22.21 -0.89
CA ILE A 519 1.26 22.05 -2.04
C ILE A 519 1.64 20.82 -2.85
N HIS A 520 2.94 20.62 -3.12
CA HIS A 520 3.43 19.45 -3.84
C HIS A 520 3.06 18.15 -3.14
N ALA A 521 3.29 18.04 -1.83
CA ALA A 521 2.99 16.85 -1.05
C ALA A 521 1.49 16.57 -0.93
N MET A 522 0.67 17.64 -0.90
CA MET A 522 -0.79 17.55 -0.75
C MET A 522 -1.55 17.71 -2.05
N ARG A 523 -0.88 17.92 -3.20
CA ARG A 523 -1.50 18.25 -4.50
C ARG A 523 -2.64 17.33 -4.94
N ASN A 524 -2.62 16.13 -4.45
CA ASN A 524 -3.62 15.13 -4.76
C ASN A 524 -4.78 15.08 -3.74
N ASP A 525 -4.55 15.57 -2.52
CA ASP A 525 -5.53 15.65 -1.44
C ASP A 525 -6.13 17.06 -1.29
N LEU A 526 -5.48 18.05 -1.90
CA LEU A 526 -5.90 19.44 -1.93
C LEU A 526 -7.16 19.59 -2.80
N THR A 527 -8.22 20.11 -2.18
CA THR A 527 -9.48 20.40 -2.88
C THR A 527 -9.35 21.69 -3.69
N LEU A 528 -8.80 22.75 -3.08
CA LEU A 528 -8.68 24.04 -3.74
C LEU A 528 -7.46 24.81 -3.22
N LEU A 529 -6.68 25.36 -4.13
CA LEU A 529 -5.66 26.37 -3.88
C LEU A 529 -6.20 27.71 -4.40
N HIS A 530 -6.27 28.70 -3.55
CA HIS A 530 -6.66 30.07 -3.90
C HIS A 530 -5.63 31.05 -3.38
N VAL A 531 -4.57 31.23 -4.15
CA VAL A 531 -3.48 32.15 -3.81
C VAL A 531 -4.03 33.56 -3.70
N GLN A 532 -3.58 34.29 -2.70
CA GLN A 532 -3.94 35.69 -2.48
C GLN A 532 -3.21 36.56 -3.51
N ASP A 533 -3.89 36.93 -4.59
CA ASP A 533 -3.37 37.80 -5.65
C ASP A 533 -3.49 39.29 -5.28
N TYR A 534 -3.26 39.61 -4.01
CA TYR A 534 -3.34 40.93 -3.43
C TYR A 534 -2.31 41.05 -2.29
N ASN A 535 -2.10 42.25 -1.73
CA ASN A 535 -1.07 42.54 -0.72
C ASN A 535 0.35 42.07 -1.17
N SER A 536 0.60 42.04 -2.49
CA SER A 536 1.79 41.50 -3.08
C SER A 536 2.68 42.60 -3.69
N GLY A 537 3.98 42.36 -3.69
CA GLY A 537 4.88 43.11 -4.56
C GLY A 537 4.75 42.62 -6.02
N PRO A 538 5.48 43.26 -6.97
CA PRO A 538 5.56 42.75 -8.33
C PRO A 538 6.15 41.35 -8.36
N ILE A 539 5.52 40.43 -9.09
CA ILE A 539 5.97 39.03 -9.27
C ILE A 539 6.30 38.79 -10.74
N LYS A 540 7.37 38.05 -10.98
CA LYS A 540 7.80 37.67 -12.32
C LYS A 540 6.95 36.52 -12.85
N GLY A 541 6.29 36.74 -14.00
CA GLY A 541 5.50 35.72 -14.70
C GLY A 541 6.34 34.77 -15.57
N LEU A 542 5.69 33.81 -16.22
CA LEU A 542 6.34 32.83 -17.13
C LEU A 542 6.78 33.46 -18.47
N ASP A 543 6.52 34.74 -18.69
CA ASP A 543 7.03 35.56 -19.78
C ASP A 543 8.30 36.34 -19.41
N ASP A 544 8.83 36.07 -18.20
CA ASP A 544 10.00 36.78 -17.63
C ASP A 544 9.79 38.29 -17.38
N GLN A 545 8.52 38.76 -17.40
CA GLN A 545 8.16 40.13 -17.05
C GLN A 545 7.58 40.22 -15.64
N PHE A 546 7.72 41.39 -15.00
CA PHE A 546 7.08 41.65 -13.71
C PHE A 546 5.66 42.15 -13.91
N HIS A 547 4.74 41.50 -13.23
CA HIS A 547 3.33 41.86 -13.18
C HIS A 547 2.99 42.45 -11.80
N THR A 548 2.12 43.46 -11.78
CA THR A 548 1.75 44.18 -10.56
C THR A 548 0.30 43.93 -10.20
N MET A 549 0.02 43.67 -8.92
CA MET A 549 -1.33 43.46 -8.39
C MET A 549 -2.31 44.55 -8.77
N GLY A 550 -3.61 44.29 -8.70
CA GLY A 550 -4.68 45.22 -9.06
C GLY A 550 -4.95 45.32 -10.56
N THR A 551 -4.36 44.46 -11.37
CA THR A 551 -4.58 44.37 -12.82
C THR A 551 -5.04 42.95 -13.22
N HIS A 552 -5.90 42.88 -14.26
CA HIS A 552 -6.28 41.56 -14.77
C HIS A 552 -5.08 40.72 -15.23
N ASP A 553 -4.06 41.38 -15.76
CA ASP A 553 -2.85 40.74 -16.27
C ASP A 553 -2.05 40.03 -15.15
N PHE A 554 -2.00 40.62 -13.94
CA PHE A 554 -1.42 39.99 -12.76
C PHE A 554 -2.16 38.68 -12.41
N HIS A 555 -3.48 38.71 -12.34
CA HIS A 555 -4.27 37.52 -12.02
C HIS A 555 -4.10 36.43 -13.06
N VAL A 556 -4.01 36.80 -14.36
CA VAL A 556 -3.73 35.84 -15.43
C VAL A 556 -2.36 35.22 -15.25
N ALA A 557 -1.32 36.03 -15.05
CA ALA A 557 0.05 35.56 -14.91
C ALA A 557 0.22 34.64 -13.67
N MET A 558 -0.28 35.05 -12.51
CA MET A 558 -0.15 34.27 -11.27
C MET A 558 -0.92 32.96 -11.31
N THR A 559 -2.09 32.96 -11.92
CA THR A 559 -2.91 31.74 -12.06
C THR A 559 -2.35 30.79 -13.11
N ASP A 560 -1.86 31.33 -14.25
CA ASP A 560 -1.21 30.50 -15.28
C ASP A 560 0.00 29.76 -14.75
N MET A 561 0.81 30.39 -13.87
CA MET A 561 1.94 29.71 -13.22
C MET A 561 1.51 28.43 -12.47
N LEU A 562 0.38 28.45 -11.79
CA LEU A 562 -0.15 27.28 -11.07
C LEU A 562 -0.65 26.17 -12.02
N LEU A 563 -1.24 26.59 -13.14
CA LEU A 563 -1.90 25.72 -14.10
C LEU A 563 -0.94 25.15 -15.17
N ALA A 564 0.14 25.86 -15.46
CA ALA A 564 1.22 25.43 -16.37
C ALA A 564 2.34 24.70 -15.63
N GLY A 565 2.55 25.02 -14.34
CA GLY A 565 3.75 24.68 -13.62
C GLY A 565 4.92 25.57 -13.98
N PHE A 566 5.99 25.55 -13.18
CA PHE A 566 7.15 26.41 -13.43
C PHE A 566 8.46 25.83 -12.86
N PRO A 567 9.61 26.14 -13.48
CA PRO A 567 10.90 25.78 -12.94
C PRO A 567 11.23 26.65 -11.72
N ILE A 568 11.54 26.00 -10.60
CA ILE A 568 11.94 26.67 -9.35
C ILE A 568 13.33 27.29 -9.56
N MET A 569 13.46 28.60 -9.29
CA MET A 569 14.71 29.36 -9.52
C MET A 569 15.24 29.21 -10.96
N GLY A 570 14.35 29.06 -11.95
CA GLY A 570 14.73 28.82 -13.34
C GLY A 570 15.39 27.45 -13.63
N ASN A 571 15.43 26.55 -12.66
CA ASN A 571 16.05 25.23 -12.82
C ASN A 571 15.10 24.23 -13.49
N PRO A 572 15.34 23.80 -14.75
CA PRO A 572 14.46 22.87 -15.46
C PRO A 572 14.40 21.47 -14.85
N ASN A 573 15.35 21.12 -13.98
CA ASN A 573 15.38 19.85 -13.28
C ASN A 573 14.64 19.88 -11.92
N ASN A 574 14.20 21.05 -11.49
CA ASN A 574 13.42 21.23 -10.27
C ASN A 574 12.15 22.04 -10.58
N VAL A 575 11.10 21.36 -10.97
CA VAL A 575 9.86 21.96 -11.48
C VAL A 575 8.73 21.78 -10.48
N PHE A 576 8.06 22.88 -10.15
CA PHE A 576 6.74 22.81 -9.53
C PHE A 576 5.74 22.38 -10.60
N PRO A 577 5.16 21.17 -10.49
CA PRO A 577 4.31 20.63 -11.55
C PRO A 577 2.94 21.30 -11.55
N ALA A 578 2.36 21.42 -12.74
CA ALA A 578 1.01 21.95 -12.95
C ALA A 578 -0.01 21.34 -11.98
N LEU A 579 -0.91 22.16 -11.46
CA LEU A 579 -2.10 21.74 -10.74
C LEU A 579 -3.25 21.49 -11.72
N ARG A 580 -4.23 20.72 -11.29
CA ARG A 580 -5.47 20.56 -12.08
C ARG A 580 -6.29 21.84 -12.04
N GLN A 581 -6.98 22.13 -13.11
CA GLN A 581 -7.78 23.35 -13.26
C GLN A 581 -8.85 23.46 -12.16
N GLU A 582 -9.43 22.33 -11.79
CA GLU A 582 -10.47 22.21 -10.76
C GLU A 582 -9.96 22.47 -9.33
N GLN A 583 -8.65 22.59 -9.17
CA GLN A 583 -8.01 22.86 -7.88
C GLN A 583 -7.55 24.29 -7.71
N VAL A 584 -7.77 25.16 -8.67
CA VAL A 584 -7.24 26.53 -8.63
C VAL A 584 -8.37 27.55 -8.71
N ALA A 585 -8.35 28.51 -7.80
CA ALA A 585 -9.20 29.69 -7.83
C ALA A 585 -8.37 30.96 -7.64
N ILE A 586 -8.84 32.08 -8.14
CA ILE A 586 -8.17 33.39 -8.01
C ILE A 586 -8.58 34.03 -6.69
N GLY A 587 -7.59 34.39 -5.85
CA GLY A 587 -7.83 35.09 -4.59
C GLY A 587 -7.77 36.60 -4.74
N LEU A 588 -8.80 37.30 -4.24
CA LEU A 588 -9.07 38.72 -4.49
C LEU A 588 -9.53 39.43 -3.23
N PRO A 589 -9.27 40.75 -3.03
CA PRO A 589 -9.97 41.52 -2.03
C PRO A 589 -11.38 41.88 -2.48
N ALA A 590 -12.36 41.75 -1.58
CA ALA A 590 -13.77 42.00 -1.88
C ALA A 590 -14.10 43.46 -2.17
N ALA A 591 -13.27 44.36 -1.68
CA ALA A 591 -13.47 45.81 -1.75
C ALA A 591 -12.12 46.54 -1.67
N PRO A 592 -12.04 47.82 -2.05
CA PRO A 592 -10.80 48.61 -1.97
C PRO A 592 -10.15 48.65 -0.58
N TRP A 593 -10.94 48.45 0.44
CA TRP A 593 -10.48 48.49 1.87
C TRP A 593 -10.07 47.10 2.40
N ALA A 594 -10.35 46.06 1.63
CA ALA A 594 -10.12 44.68 2.08
C ALA A 594 -8.67 44.22 1.89
N GLY A 595 -7.87 44.96 1.11
CA GLY A 595 -6.46 44.68 0.83
C GLY A 595 -5.94 45.51 -0.33
N ASN A 596 -4.62 45.64 -0.41
CA ASN A 596 -3.98 46.33 -1.53
C ASN A 596 -4.08 45.46 -2.81
N GLY A 597 -4.33 46.09 -3.95
CA GLY A 597 -4.46 45.37 -5.23
C GLY A 597 -5.91 45.01 -5.58
N PHE A 598 -6.86 45.78 -5.09
CA PHE A 598 -8.27 45.66 -5.48
C PHE A 598 -8.39 45.75 -7.01
N THR A 599 -9.16 44.82 -7.56
CA THR A 599 -9.42 44.72 -9.02
C THR A 599 -10.93 44.82 -9.24
N THR A 600 -11.35 45.66 -10.17
CA THR A 600 -12.79 45.84 -10.46
C THR A 600 -13.42 44.56 -11.00
N VAL A 601 -14.72 44.39 -10.83
CA VAL A 601 -15.50 43.25 -11.32
C VAL A 601 -15.20 42.97 -12.82
N ALA A 602 -15.18 44.04 -13.63
CA ALA A 602 -14.94 43.91 -15.08
C ALA A 602 -13.53 43.37 -15.40
N GLU A 603 -12.50 43.80 -14.68
CA GLU A 603 -11.13 43.32 -14.86
C GLU A 603 -10.96 41.88 -14.37
N VAL A 604 -11.62 41.52 -13.25
CA VAL A 604 -11.65 40.11 -12.80
C VAL A 604 -12.29 39.20 -13.86
N HIS A 605 -13.42 39.62 -14.46
CA HIS A 605 -14.06 38.87 -15.51
C HIS A 605 -13.16 38.74 -16.77
N LYS A 606 -12.41 39.78 -17.14
CA LYS A 606 -11.42 39.71 -18.23
C LYS A 606 -10.32 38.68 -17.91
N ALA A 607 -9.77 38.71 -16.69
CA ALA A 607 -8.77 37.74 -16.27
C ALA A 607 -9.29 36.30 -16.36
N PHE A 608 -10.49 36.09 -15.87
CA PHE A 608 -11.14 34.77 -15.92
C PHE A 608 -11.45 34.32 -17.37
N ASP A 609 -11.95 35.22 -18.22
CA ASP A 609 -12.19 34.95 -19.64
C ASP A 609 -10.90 34.64 -20.40
N CYS A 610 -9.79 35.33 -20.08
CA CYS A 610 -8.48 35.01 -20.65
C CYS A 610 -8.05 33.58 -20.29
N LEU A 611 -8.11 33.25 -19.01
CA LEU A 611 -7.69 31.92 -18.52
C LEU A 611 -8.62 30.82 -19.02
N ALA A 612 -9.95 31.00 -18.91
CA ALA A 612 -10.91 29.95 -19.17
C ALA A 612 -11.32 29.79 -20.64
N LYS A 613 -11.20 30.86 -21.44
CA LYS A 613 -11.66 30.88 -22.84
C LYS A 613 -10.59 31.32 -23.84
N GLY A 614 -9.46 31.85 -23.38
CA GLY A 614 -8.40 32.39 -24.26
C GLY A 614 -8.77 33.72 -24.92
N VAL A 615 -9.74 34.48 -24.38
CA VAL A 615 -10.21 35.75 -24.93
C VAL A 615 -10.00 36.88 -23.91
N ASN A 616 -9.96 38.11 -24.37
CA ASN A 616 -9.74 39.30 -23.54
C ASN A 616 -8.40 39.32 -22.78
N CYS A 617 -7.39 38.57 -23.24
CA CYS A 617 -6.07 38.59 -22.63
C CYS A 617 -5.35 39.90 -22.85
N GLY A 618 -4.69 40.40 -21.80
CA GLY A 618 -3.81 41.55 -21.82
C GLY A 618 -2.46 41.28 -22.49
N PRO A 619 -1.41 42.01 -22.12
CA PRO A 619 -0.04 41.75 -22.57
C PRO A 619 0.45 40.33 -22.25
N TYR A 620 0.19 39.84 -21.05
CA TYR A 620 0.50 38.47 -20.69
C TYR A 620 -0.33 37.46 -21.50
N LYS A 621 0.35 36.46 -22.06
CA LYS A 621 -0.30 35.36 -22.79
C LYS A 621 -0.13 34.06 -22.01
N PRO A 622 -1.21 33.50 -21.48
CA PRO A 622 -1.11 32.27 -20.70
C PRO A 622 -0.63 31.11 -21.57
N LYS A 623 0.06 30.14 -20.95
CA LYS A 623 0.60 28.95 -21.60
C LYS A 623 -0.49 28.00 -22.09
N GLY A 624 -1.72 28.13 -21.59
CA GLY A 624 -2.85 27.33 -22.00
C GLY A 624 -4.21 28.02 -21.83
N VAL A 625 -5.26 27.32 -22.26
CA VAL A 625 -6.65 27.70 -21.96
C VAL A 625 -7.18 26.67 -20.95
N TYR A 626 -7.81 27.18 -19.90
CA TYR A 626 -8.17 26.39 -18.71
C TYR A 626 -9.68 26.42 -18.44
N PRO A 627 -10.48 25.73 -19.28
CA PRO A 627 -11.96 25.83 -19.25
C PRO A 627 -12.57 25.34 -17.93
N ASN A 628 -11.83 24.57 -17.15
CA ASN A 628 -12.27 24.07 -15.85
C ASN A 628 -11.68 24.83 -14.65
N LEU A 629 -11.14 26.04 -14.86
CA LEU A 629 -10.67 26.91 -13.76
C LEU A 629 -11.78 27.05 -12.71
N ARG A 630 -11.43 26.74 -11.43
CA ARG A 630 -12.46 26.41 -10.43
C ARG A 630 -13.31 27.58 -9.96
N GLY A 631 -12.76 28.75 -9.87
CA GLY A 631 -13.56 29.89 -9.42
C GLY A 631 -12.76 31.04 -8.82
N LEU A 632 -13.39 31.70 -7.86
CA LEU A 632 -12.86 32.87 -7.19
C LEU A 632 -12.92 32.71 -5.67
N MET A 633 -11.97 33.30 -4.97
CA MET A 633 -11.97 33.46 -3.53
C MET A 633 -11.89 34.94 -3.16
N THR A 634 -12.44 35.31 -2.01
CA THR A 634 -12.26 36.68 -1.52
C THR A 634 -12.03 36.78 -0.02
N TRP A 635 -11.21 37.75 0.32
CA TRP A 635 -11.13 38.40 1.61
C TRP A 635 -11.95 39.68 1.55
N SER A 636 -13.18 39.78 2.10
CA SER A 636 -13.92 38.76 2.82
C SER A 636 -15.44 38.95 2.59
N ILE A 637 -16.25 38.03 3.08
CA ILE A 637 -17.72 38.14 3.12
C ILE A 637 -18.16 39.43 3.86
N ASN A 638 -17.47 39.77 4.95
CA ASN A 638 -17.76 40.96 5.73
C ASN A 638 -17.48 42.24 4.94
N TRP A 639 -16.34 42.30 4.23
CA TRP A 639 -16.02 43.43 3.36
C TRP A 639 -16.93 43.52 2.14
N ASP A 640 -17.36 42.36 1.57
CA ASP A 640 -18.34 42.32 0.50
C ASP A 640 -19.70 42.90 0.97
N LYS A 641 -20.17 42.49 2.16
CA LYS A 641 -21.37 43.07 2.76
C LYS A 641 -21.23 44.57 2.98
N TYR A 642 -20.08 45.00 3.51
CA TYR A 642 -19.80 46.44 3.75
C TYR A 642 -19.83 47.22 2.42
N ASN A 643 -19.41 46.61 1.31
CA ASN A 643 -19.44 47.13 -0.06
C ASN A 643 -20.75 46.85 -0.81
N GLY A 644 -21.85 46.56 -0.12
CA GLY A 644 -23.17 46.34 -0.74
C GLY A 644 -23.33 45.04 -1.51
N PHE A 645 -22.51 44.02 -1.25
CA PHE A 645 -22.50 42.74 -1.92
C PHE A 645 -22.12 42.83 -3.41
N GLU A 646 -21.26 43.77 -3.77
CA GLU A 646 -20.81 43.95 -5.15
C GLU A 646 -20.03 42.72 -5.64
N PHE A 647 -19.14 42.18 -4.83
CA PHE A 647 -18.31 41.04 -5.18
C PHE A 647 -19.17 39.79 -5.40
N SER A 648 -19.91 39.35 -4.39
CA SER A 648 -20.63 38.07 -4.43
C SER A 648 -21.68 38.07 -5.53
N ARG A 649 -22.51 39.08 -5.63
CA ARG A 649 -23.60 39.12 -6.62
C ARG A 649 -23.10 39.10 -8.07
N ASN A 650 -22.11 39.96 -8.37
CA ASN A 650 -21.62 40.07 -9.73
C ASN A 650 -20.81 38.82 -10.15
N HIS A 651 -19.95 38.33 -9.26
CA HIS A 651 -19.13 37.17 -9.60
C HIS A 651 -19.95 35.87 -9.62
N ARG A 652 -20.92 35.68 -8.71
CA ARG A 652 -21.82 34.51 -8.77
C ARG A 652 -22.58 34.48 -10.08
N ALA A 653 -23.24 35.59 -10.44
CA ALA A 653 -23.98 35.69 -11.70
C ALA A 653 -23.08 35.48 -12.93
N TYR A 654 -21.83 35.89 -12.87
CA TYR A 654 -20.86 35.65 -13.96
C TYR A 654 -20.44 34.16 -14.02
N LEU A 655 -20.05 33.56 -12.88
CA LEU A 655 -19.61 32.17 -12.82
C LEU A 655 -20.73 31.19 -13.24
N ASP A 656 -22.00 31.48 -12.89
CA ASP A 656 -23.17 30.68 -13.30
C ASP A 656 -23.34 30.64 -14.81
N ARG A 657 -23.02 31.73 -15.52
CA ARG A 657 -23.09 31.78 -16.98
C ARG A 657 -21.97 31.01 -17.68
N LEU A 658 -20.92 30.67 -16.94
CA LEU A 658 -19.79 29.91 -17.50
C LEU A 658 -19.97 28.38 -17.37
N GLY A 659 -20.96 27.92 -16.62
CA GLY A 659 -21.26 26.51 -16.39
C GLY A 659 -20.40 25.90 -15.27
#